data_0d38f377432e4e122e5ae49fd40b8d11
#
_entry.id   0d38f377432e4e122e5ae49fd40b8d11
#
_cell.length_a   1.000
_cell.length_b   1.000
_cell.length_c   1.000
_cell.angle_alpha   90.00
_cell.angle_beta   90.00
_cell.angle_gamma   90.00
#
_symmetry.space_group_name_H-M   'P 1'
#
loop_
_entity.id
_entity.type
_entity.pdbx_description
1 polymer ?
#
loop_
_entity_poly.entity_id
_entity_poly.type
_entity_poly.pdbx_seq_one_letter_code
_entity_poly.pdbx_strand_id
1 'polypeptide(L)'
;MEISTPSFFFFLASMFIASVLATDPFSQSLLSLKSELIINDPKTLSDWFVPSESNPPDKIYACSWSGVTCDKNFTKVIALDLSMNNLGGVLSGDQFKIFTSLVDLNLSYNSFSEKLPTGVFNLTNLRSLDVSRNNFSGQFPNGVSNLSHLVVLDAFSNSFSGPLPAEISQLQFLKVLNLAGSYFSGPIPSEYGSFKSLEFIHLAGNFLTGEVPPELGQITTLTHMEIGYNSYEGTIPWQFGNMSELQYLDVAGANLSGSIPNQLSNLTKLESLFLFRNQLTGLVPGEFSRITVLTSLDLSDNQLSGPIPETFAELKNLRLLSLMYNNMNGTVPEGIANLPSLETLLIWNNFFHGSLPETLGKYSKLKWVDVSTNNLVGTIPPDICSGGELFKLILFSNGFTGGLSPSLANCSSLIRLRLENNSFTGEIPLKFSDLPQIAYVDLSRNRFTGGIPNDISQASKLEYFNVSHNPELGGLVPAKTWSLSLLQNFSASSCNITGYLPSFGLCKSLSVIELSTNSLSGTVPRSISNCQVLERIDLANNNFTGHLPEELASLPSLAVVDFAHNSFNGQIPTKFANSSSLLLLNVSFNDISGPIPSEMRFRLMGESAFVGNRELCGAPLQPCPTSKIPSGLQLGINKTQKFAWVLIICAVVVLCITVSIVGIFYFRRGSGGRWRMVSFIGLPQFTATDVLRSLSSTEVIETVPTLSGSVCKAVMPTGITVSVKKIEVDAKKMNGVSESVSRLGNARHKNLLRLLGXCHNQNLAYLLYDYLPNGNLAEKIKVKRDWAAKYKIVIGIARGLSFLHHDRYPAIPHGDLRASNVVFDENMEPHLAEFGLKFLGKSKNNPFSAANSRIETGEYNNAVKEELYMDVYNFGEIILEVLTNGRLANAGGSIHGKPTETLLGEICHENEVGSSDSVRDEIKVVLEVALLCIRSRPCDRPSMEDVLKLLSGLKPQTK
;
A
#
# COMPACT_ATOMS: atom_id res chain seq x y z
N MET A 1 -58.89 54.58 36.39
CA MET A 1 -58.24 55.46 35.39
C MET A 1 -57.26 54.57 34.61
N GLU A 2 -57.72 54.05 33.52
CA GLU A 2 -56.90 53.26 32.61
C GLU A 2 -56.22 54.16 31.60
N ILE A 3 -54.93 54.09 31.50
CA ILE A 3 -54.23 54.74 30.41
C ILE A 3 -53.64 53.57 29.54
N SER A 4 -54.24 53.43 28.37
CA SER A 4 -53.87 52.44 27.36
C SER A 4 -52.49 52.72 26.77
N THR A 5 -51.71 51.69 26.69
CA THR A 5 -50.43 51.67 26.01
C THR A 5 -50.51 50.93 24.68
N PRO A 6 -51.02 51.49 23.61
CA PRO A 6 -50.70 50.93 22.25
C PRO A 6 -49.80 51.76 21.37
N SER A 7 -49.38 52.97 21.77
CA SER A 7 -48.65 53.83 20.84
C SER A 7 -47.14 53.67 20.80
N PHE A 8 -46.56 53.02 21.79
CA PHE A 8 -45.12 52.90 21.85
C PHE A 8 -44.56 51.73 20.97
N PHE A 9 -45.37 50.68 20.81
CA PHE A 9 -44.96 49.54 19.97
C PHE A 9 -45.02 49.84 18.47
N PHE A 10 -45.94 50.68 18.03
CA PHE A 10 -46.04 51.08 16.63
C PHE A 10 -44.88 51.99 16.19
N PHE A 11 -44.33 52.77 17.11
CA PHE A 11 -43.19 53.67 16.77
C PHE A 11 -41.88 52.92 16.67
N LEU A 12 -41.67 51.91 17.51
CA LEU A 12 -40.48 51.02 17.40
C LEU A 12 -40.55 50.13 16.17
N ALA A 13 -41.73 49.60 15.81
CA ALA A 13 -41.92 48.77 14.63
C ALA A 13 -41.72 49.57 13.33
N SER A 14 -42.16 50.84 13.29
CA SER A 14 -41.94 51.74 12.16
C SER A 14 -40.48 52.20 12.02
N MET A 15 -39.74 52.32 13.13
CA MET A 15 -38.30 52.61 13.07
C MET A 15 -37.47 51.39 12.57
N PHE A 16 -37.90 50.15 12.92
CA PHE A 16 -37.23 48.96 12.42
C PHE A 16 -37.52 48.76 10.93
N ILE A 17 -38.74 49.07 10.49
CA ILE A 17 -39.10 48.98 9.05
C ILE A 17 -38.43 50.11 8.25
N ALA A 18 -38.24 51.27 8.81
CA ALA A 18 -37.57 52.38 8.13
C ALA A 18 -36.04 52.17 7.97
N SER A 19 -35.39 51.41 8.87
CA SER A 19 -33.96 51.13 8.76
C SER A 19 -33.64 50.04 7.73
N VAL A 20 -34.63 49.19 7.36
CA VAL A 20 -34.48 48.14 6.32
C VAL A 20 -34.61 48.75 4.93
N LEU A 21 -35.16 49.93 4.78
CA LEU A 21 -35.37 50.54 3.47
C LEU A 21 -34.20 51.43 2.97
N ALA A 22 -33.10 51.52 3.71
CA ALA A 22 -31.99 52.41 3.36
C ALA A 22 -30.78 51.73 2.73
N THR A 23 -30.84 50.39 2.53
CA THR A 23 -29.68 49.64 1.97
C THR A 23 -29.94 49.35 0.49
N ASP A 24 -28.91 49.53 -0.34
CA ASP A 24 -29.03 49.17 -1.75
C ASP A 24 -29.33 47.67 -1.93
N PRO A 25 -30.09 47.28 -2.95
CA PRO A 25 -30.56 45.89 -3.10
C PRO A 25 -29.44 44.86 -3.27
N PHE A 26 -28.30 45.24 -3.84
CA PHE A 26 -27.16 44.33 -4.04
C PHE A 26 -26.50 43.96 -2.70
N SER A 27 -26.24 45.00 -1.87
CA SER A 27 -25.67 44.77 -0.53
C SER A 27 -26.63 43.96 0.34
N GLN A 28 -27.93 44.23 0.25
CA GLN A 28 -28.97 43.49 0.98
C GLN A 28 -28.96 42.01 0.56
N SER A 29 -28.87 41.75 -0.73
CA SER A 29 -28.85 40.38 -1.25
C SER A 29 -27.60 39.63 -0.79
N LEU A 30 -26.43 40.30 -0.77
CA LEU A 30 -25.18 39.68 -0.27
C LEU A 30 -25.23 39.39 1.23
N LEU A 31 -25.88 40.29 2.02
CA LEU A 31 -26.08 40.01 3.44
C LEU A 31 -27.03 38.84 3.67
N SER A 32 -28.06 38.73 2.83
CA SER A 32 -28.95 37.55 2.84
C SER A 32 -28.18 36.30 2.49
N LEU A 33 -27.34 36.36 1.46
CA LEU A 33 -26.43 35.24 1.11
C LEU A 33 -25.53 34.85 2.29
N LYS A 34 -24.92 35.86 2.94
CA LYS A 34 -24.05 35.62 4.11
C LYS A 34 -24.80 34.87 5.21
N SER A 35 -26.11 35.15 5.40
CA SER A 35 -26.91 34.49 6.42
C SER A 35 -27.19 33.00 6.11
N GLU A 36 -27.03 32.58 4.85
CA GLU A 36 -27.11 31.17 4.45
C GLU A 36 -25.82 30.41 4.73
N LEU A 37 -24.69 31.13 4.88
CA LEU A 37 -23.37 30.55 4.96
C LEU A 37 -23.04 30.04 6.36
N ILE A 38 -22.38 28.91 6.43
CA ILE A 38 -21.69 28.45 7.65
C ILE A 38 -20.28 29.06 7.60
N ILE A 39 -20.00 30.00 8.46
CA ILE A 39 -18.72 30.75 8.52
C ILE A 39 -17.90 30.14 9.67
N ASN A 40 -16.86 29.40 9.33
CA ASN A 40 -16.04 28.67 10.31
C ASN A 40 -14.99 29.56 11.00
N ASP A 41 -14.56 30.64 10.33
CA ASP A 41 -13.63 31.60 10.89
C ASP A 41 -14.36 32.97 11.07
N PRO A 42 -14.50 33.49 12.29
CA PRO A 42 -15.19 34.76 12.52
C PRO A 42 -14.63 35.95 11.76
N LYS A 43 -13.40 35.87 11.27
CA LYS A 43 -12.79 36.96 10.48
C LYS A 43 -13.27 36.95 9.02
N THR A 44 -13.71 35.81 8.52
CA THR A 44 -14.17 35.67 7.14
C THR A 44 -15.43 36.48 6.94
N LEU A 45 -15.47 37.29 5.88
CA LEU A 45 -16.58 38.22 5.56
C LEU A 45 -16.97 39.14 6.73
N SER A 46 -16.04 39.43 7.65
CA SER A 46 -16.31 40.31 8.79
C SER A 46 -16.57 41.74 8.34
N ASP A 47 -16.07 42.14 7.17
CA ASP A 47 -16.28 43.44 6.53
C ASP A 47 -17.65 43.54 5.81
N TRP A 48 -18.38 42.41 5.70
CA TRP A 48 -19.71 42.41 5.09
C TRP A 48 -20.74 42.92 6.09
N PHE A 49 -20.86 44.25 6.20
CA PHE A 49 -21.88 44.88 7.02
C PHE A 49 -22.17 46.29 6.47
N VAL A 50 -23.36 46.84 6.76
CA VAL A 50 -23.72 48.20 6.41
C VAL A 50 -23.62 49.04 7.67
N PRO A 51 -22.87 50.17 7.68
CA PRO A 51 -22.79 51.06 8.86
C PRO A 51 -24.14 51.67 9.21
N SER A 52 -24.39 51.86 10.50
CA SER A 52 -25.64 52.45 11.00
C SER A 52 -25.83 53.94 10.69
N GLU A 53 -24.78 54.65 10.34
CA GLU A 53 -24.83 56.05 9.88
C GLU A 53 -24.60 56.09 8.35
N SER A 54 -25.64 55.86 7.59
CA SER A 54 -25.52 55.87 6.14
C SER A 54 -26.38 56.95 5.51
N ASN A 55 -25.75 57.82 4.74
CA ASN A 55 -26.46 58.64 3.77
C ASN A 55 -26.94 57.74 2.62
N PRO A 56 -28.07 58.03 1.96
CA PRO A 56 -28.49 57.24 0.82
C PRO A 56 -27.36 57.24 -0.22
N PRO A 57 -26.85 56.05 -0.56
CA PRO A 57 -25.67 55.97 -1.39
C PRO A 57 -26.04 56.13 -2.90
N ASP A 58 -25.29 56.94 -3.61
CA ASP A 58 -25.24 56.89 -5.06
C ASP A 58 -24.42 55.64 -5.53
N LYS A 59 -23.90 54.89 -4.58
CA LYS A 59 -23.00 53.76 -4.86
C LYS A 59 -23.37 52.53 -4.00
N ILE A 60 -23.08 51.33 -4.52
CA ILE A 60 -23.34 50.07 -3.83
C ILE A 60 -22.32 49.87 -2.68
N TYR A 61 -22.79 49.68 -1.43
CA TYR A 61 -21.94 49.42 -0.25
C TYR A 61 -21.04 48.22 -0.42
N ALA A 62 -21.59 47.13 -0.96
CA ALA A 62 -20.88 45.89 -1.15
C ALA A 62 -19.63 46.04 -2.02
N CYS A 63 -19.49 47.12 -2.79
CA CYS A 63 -18.30 47.34 -3.62
C CYS A 63 -17.01 47.54 -2.81
N SER A 64 -17.12 47.77 -1.48
CA SER A 64 -15.97 47.84 -0.58
C SER A 64 -15.71 46.50 0.15
N TRP A 65 -16.56 45.47 -0.02
CA TRP A 65 -16.49 44.22 0.70
C TRP A 65 -15.52 43.25 0.06
N SER A 66 -14.87 42.43 0.88
CA SER A 66 -13.97 41.41 0.41
C SER A 66 -14.70 40.45 -0.56
N GLY A 67 -14.05 40.11 -1.65
CA GLY A 67 -14.58 39.19 -2.67
C GLY A 67 -15.58 39.82 -3.64
N VAL A 68 -15.98 41.12 -3.44
CA VAL A 68 -16.94 41.80 -4.33
C VAL A 68 -16.19 42.78 -5.23
N THR A 69 -16.41 42.67 -6.54
CA THR A 69 -15.85 43.58 -7.53
C THR A 69 -16.99 44.28 -8.30
N CYS A 70 -16.92 45.57 -8.40
CA CYS A 70 -17.92 46.41 -9.06
C CYS A 70 -17.36 47.02 -10.34
N ASP A 71 -18.26 47.54 -11.16
CA ASP A 71 -17.90 48.32 -12.33
C ASP A 71 -17.25 49.66 -11.92
N LYS A 72 -16.64 50.40 -12.85
CA LYS A 72 -15.90 51.66 -12.57
C LYS A 72 -16.75 52.75 -11.89
N ASN A 73 -18.05 52.66 -12.04
CA ASN A 73 -18.99 53.66 -11.51
C ASN A 73 -19.60 53.23 -10.15
N PHE A 74 -19.27 52.01 -9.66
CA PHE A 74 -19.84 51.43 -8.44
C PHE A 74 -21.36 51.26 -8.49
N THR A 75 -21.89 50.98 -9.71
CA THR A 75 -23.36 50.88 -9.92
C THR A 75 -23.78 49.41 -10.17
N LYS A 76 -22.85 48.51 -10.44
CA LYS A 76 -23.11 47.09 -10.75
C LYS A 76 -22.04 46.22 -10.16
N VAL A 77 -22.42 45.07 -9.55
CA VAL A 77 -21.50 44.02 -9.17
C VAL A 77 -21.18 43.21 -10.42
N ILE A 78 -19.91 43.11 -10.74
CA ILE A 78 -19.43 42.39 -11.92
C ILE A 78 -18.68 41.10 -11.62
N ALA A 79 -18.13 40.93 -10.38
CA ALA A 79 -17.54 39.68 -9.94
C ALA A 79 -17.79 39.43 -8.45
N LEU A 80 -17.98 38.16 -8.11
CA LEU A 80 -18.11 37.69 -6.74
C LEU A 80 -17.17 36.50 -6.54
N ASP A 81 -16.14 36.71 -5.72
CA ASP A 81 -15.14 35.71 -5.42
C ASP A 81 -15.17 35.37 -3.92
N LEU A 82 -15.75 34.21 -3.59
CA LEU A 82 -15.82 33.69 -2.23
C LEU A 82 -14.88 32.50 -2.03
N SER A 83 -13.91 32.29 -2.95
CA SER A 83 -13.04 31.11 -2.94
C SER A 83 -12.13 31.08 -1.70
N MET A 84 -11.77 29.85 -1.27
CA MET A 84 -10.78 29.60 -0.20
C MET A 84 -11.12 30.25 1.16
N ASN A 85 -12.41 30.41 1.46
CA ASN A 85 -12.85 31.07 2.69
C ASN A 85 -13.39 30.10 3.75
N ASN A 86 -13.22 28.79 3.52
CA ASN A 86 -13.71 27.74 4.44
C ASN A 86 -15.20 27.92 4.78
N LEU A 87 -15.99 28.35 3.80
CA LEU A 87 -17.42 28.56 3.92
C LEU A 87 -18.18 27.25 3.71
N GLY A 88 -19.29 27.07 4.40
CA GLY A 88 -20.19 25.95 4.20
C GLY A 88 -21.63 26.40 4.09
N GLY A 89 -22.53 25.43 4.06
CA GLY A 89 -23.97 25.67 4.02
C GLY A 89 -24.60 25.27 2.69
N VAL A 90 -25.90 25.53 2.59
CA VAL A 90 -26.71 25.22 1.41
C VAL A 90 -27.18 26.54 0.80
N LEU A 91 -26.83 26.76 -0.46
CA LEU A 91 -27.19 27.99 -1.17
C LEU A 91 -28.61 27.86 -1.77
N SER A 92 -29.49 28.78 -1.44
CA SER A 92 -30.86 28.78 -1.97
C SER A 92 -30.93 29.18 -3.45
N GLY A 93 -30.01 30.02 -3.89
CA GLY A 93 -29.96 30.56 -5.26
C GLY A 93 -30.80 31.82 -5.49
N ASP A 94 -31.71 32.16 -4.57
CA ASP A 94 -32.56 33.34 -4.68
C ASP A 94 -31.76 34.62 -4.67
N GLN A 95 -30.67 34.61 -3.92
CA GLN A 95 -29.80 35.77 -3.71
C GLN A 95 -29.04 36.17 -5.00
N PHE A 96 -28.92 35.26 -5.95
CA PHE A 96 -28.20 35.53 -7.21
C PHE A 96 -29.06 36.32 -8.22
N LYS A 97 -30.38 36.30 -8.08
CA LYS A 97 -31.34 36.83 -9.09
C LYS A 97 -31.08 38.29 -9.48
N ILE A 98 -30.60 39.12 -8.54
CA ILE A 98 -30.41 40.57 -8.77
C ILE A 98 -29.08 40.82 -9.53
N PHE A 99 -28.13 39.93 -9.53
CA PHE A 99 -26.79 40.17 -10.06
C PHE A 99 -26.71 39.92 -11.57
N THR A 100 -27.65 40.49 -12.33
CA THR A 100 -27.75 40.25 -13.78
C THR A 100 -26.53 40.76 -14.56
N SER A 101 -25.70 41.63 -13.98
CA SER A 101 -24.46 42.13 -14.57
C SER A 101 -23.22 41.31 -14.22
N LEU A 102 -23.38 40.21 -13.43
CA LEU A 102 -22.24 39.41 -12.96
C LEU A 102 -21.58 38.69 -14.15
N VAL A 103 -20.27 38.83 -14.23
CA VAL A 103 -19.41 38.23 -15.27
C VAL A 103 -18.61 37.06 -14.73
N ASP A 104 -18.28 37.13 -13.44
CA ASP A 104 -17.41 36.11 -12.77
C ASP A 104 -18.02 35.71 -11.43
N LEU A 105 -18.23 34.39 -11.25
CA LEU A 105 -18.67 33.82 -9.98
C LEU A 105 -17.73 32.70 -9.58
N ASN A 106 -17.01 32.93 -8.48
CA ASN A 106 -16.05 31.96 -7.95
C ASN A 106 -16.43 31.56 -6.52
N LEU A 107 -16.89 30.32 -6.36
CA LEU A 107 -17.25 29.72 -5.07
C LEU A 107 -16.28 28.60 -4.66
N SER A 108 -15.16 28.43 -5.36
CA SER A 108 -14.29 27.28 -5.26
C SER A 108 -13.56 27.15 -3.91
N TYR A 109 -13.06 25.92 -3.60
CA TYR A 109 -12.31 25.63 -2.37
C TYR A 109 -13.09 26.02 -1.10
N ASN A 110 -14.33 25.54 -1.01
CA ASN A 110 -15.20 25.74 0.14
C ASN A 110 -15.86 24.40 0.53
N SER A 111 -16.88 24.44 1.38
CA SER A 111 -17.60 23.24 1.83
C SER A 111 -19.10 23.34 1.54
N PHE A 112 -19.46 24.04 0.46
CA PHE A 112 -20.85 24.15 0.03
C PHE A 112 -21.41 22.76 -0.29
N SER A 113 -22.65 22.50 0.11
CA SER A 113 -23.25 21.16 0.04
C SER A 113 -24.64 21.18 -0.61
N GLU A 114 -25.21 20.00 -0.75
CA GLU A 114 -26.50 19.78 -1.42
C GLU A 114 -26.42 20.16 -2.90
N LYS A 115 -27.51 20.58 -3.51
CA LYS A 115 -27.56 20.88 -4.95
C LYS A 115 -27.02 22.27 -5.28
N LEU A 116 -26.31 22.36 -6.39
CA LEU A 116 -25.98 23.67 -6.97
C LEU A 116 -27.30 24.35 -7.36
N PRO A 117 -27.59 25.55 -6.86
CA PRO A 117 -28.91 26.16 -7.11
C PRO A 117 -29.08 26.63 -8.57
N THR A 118 -30.23 26.33 -9.16
CA THR A 118 -30.58 26.74 -10.54
C THR A 118 -30.58 28.27 -10.71
N GLY A 119 -30.72 29.02 -9.62
CA GLY A 119 -30.67 30.48 -9.64
C GLY A 119 -29.39 31.05 -10.23
N VAL A 120 -28.29 30.31 -10.13
CA VAL A 120 -26.99 30.68 -10.74
C VAL A 120 -27.12 30.76 -12.27
N PHE A 121 -27.98 29.94 -12.89
CA PHE A 121 -28.14 29.90 -14.34
C PHE A 121 -29.04 31.03 -14.91
N ASN A 122 -29.52 31.94 -14.03
CA ASN A 122 -30.15 33.18 -14.42
C ASN A 122 -29.14 34.32 -14.64
N LEU A 123 -27.86 34.09 -14.39
CA LEU A 123 -26.78 35.06 -14.54
C LEU A 123 -26.27 35.04 -15.97
N THR A 124 -27.11 35.46 -16.90
CA THR A 124 -26.91 35.29 -18.37
C THR A 124 -25.66 36.00 -18.93
N ASN A 125 -25.09 36.98 -18.19
CA ASN A 125 -23.85 37.65 -18.58
C ASN A 125 -22.58 36.96 -18.09
N LEU A 126 -22.73 35.82 -17.36
CA LEU A 126 -21.61 35.13 -16.75
C LEU A 126 -20.66 34.58 -17.82
N ARG A 127 -19.37 34.85 -17.62
CA ARG A 127 -18.28 34.31 -18.46
C ARG A 127 -17.44 33.23 -17.73
N SER A 128 -17.41 33.30 -16.39
CA SER A 128 -16.68 32.35 -15.58
C SER A 128 -17.55 31.87 -14.44
N LEU A 129 -17.71 30.57 -14.34
CA LEU A 129 -18.38 29.90 -13.21
C LEU A 129 -17.43 28.85 -12.65
N ASP A 130 -16.92 29.09 -11.45
CA ASP A 130 -16.06 28.17 -10.74
C ASP A 130 -16.72 27.75 -9.41
N VAL A 131 -17.19 26.50 -9.35
CA VAL A 131 -17.78 25.90 -8.16
C VAL A 131 -16.93 24.70 -7.69
N SER A 132 -15.68 24.64 -8.16
CA SER A 132 -14.79 23.49 -7.93
C SER A 132 -14.43 23.33 -6.45
N ARG A 133 -14.03 22.12 -6.08
CA ARG A 133 -13.56 21.76 -4.72
C ARG A 133 -14.57 22.17 -3.64
N ASN A 134 -15.77 21.65 -3.80
CA ASN A 134 -16.88 21.80 -2.85
C ASN A 134 -17.53 20.41 -2.63
N ASN A 135 -18.69 20.40 -1.98
CA ASN A 135 -19.45 19.16 -1.77
C ASN A 135 -20.85 19.24 -2.44
N PHE A 136 -20.97 20.01 -3.54
CA PHE A 136 -22.21 20.05 -4.30
C PHE A 136 -22.55 18.64 -4.80
N SER A 137 -23.84 18.25 -4.71
CA SER A 137 -24.27 16.88 -4.93
C SER A 137 -25.53 16.77 -5.78
N GLY A 138 -25.94 15.54 -6.10
CA GLY A 138 -27.07 15.26 -6.95
C GLY A 138 -26.75 15.50 -8.42
N GLN A 139 -27.76 15.53 -9.26
CA GLN A 139 -27.58 15.79 -10.68
C GLN A 139 -27.15 17.25 -10.90
N PHE A 140 -26.26 17.46 -11.87
CA PHE A 140 -25.91 18.83 -12.29
C PHE A 140 -27.20 19.50 -12.79
N PRO A 141 -27.56 20.69 -12.30
CA PRO A 141 -28.88 21.24 -12.60
C PRO A 141 -29.04 21.62 -14.06
N ASN A 142 -30.25 21.47 -14.59
CA ASN A 142 -30.64 21.91 -15.91
C ASN A 142 -30.64 23.42 -16.02
N GLY A 143 -30.43 23.93 -17.23
CA GLY A 143 -30.50 25.35 -17.53
C GLY A 143 -29.13 26.02 -17.70
N VAL A 144 -28.05 25.24 -17.61
CA VAL A 144 -26.69 25.79 -17.82
C VAL A 144 -26.55 26.41 -19.24
N SER A 145 -27.31 25.95 -20.20
CA SER A 145 -27.33 26.51 -21.58
C SER A 145 -27.79 27.98 -21.60
N ASN A 146 -28.48 28.46 -20.56
CA ASN A 146 -28.85 29.89 -20.46
C ASN A 146 -27.63 30.80 -20.31
N LEU A 147 -26.49 30.28 -19.84
CA LEU A 147 -25.25 31.03 -19.68
C LEU A 147 -24.53 31.18 -21.04
N SER A 148 -25.22 31.73 -22.01
CA SER A 148 -24.78 31.74 -23.41
C SER A 148 -23.44 32.42 -23.64
N HIS A 149 -22.93 33.23 -22.71
CA HIS A 149 -21.64 33.93 -22.79
C HIS A 149 -20.53 33.20 -22.05
N LEU A 150 -20.81 32.02 -21.45
CA LEU A 150 -19.88 31.32 -20.59
C LEU A 150 -18.64 30.86 -21.38
N VAL A 151 -17.47 31.14 -20.81
CA VAL A 151 -16.14 30.78 -21.36
C VAL A 151 -15.49 29.69 -20.48
N VAL A 152 -15.69 29.73 -19.16
CA VAL A 152 -15.13 28.79 -18.20
C VAL A 152 -16.25 28.19 -17.35
N LEU A 153 -16.31 26.86 -17.33
CA LEU A 153 -17.14 26.10 -16.40
C LEU A 153 -16.24 25.12 -15.65
N ASP A 154 -16.00 25.40 -14.39
CA ASP A 154 -15.21 24.52 -13.53
C ASP A 154 -16.04 24.03 -12.35
N ALA A 155 -16.32 22.74 -12.33
CA ALA A 155 -17.02 22.05 -11.25
C ALA A 155 -16.19 20.87 -10.69
N PHE A 156 -14.88 20.93 -10.86
CA PHE A 156 -13.91 19.91 -10.45
C PHE A 156 -14.06 19.57 -8.96
N SER A 157 -13.95 18.27 -8.66
CA SER A 157 -13.87 17.79 -7.27
C SER A 157 -15.10 18.22 -6.44
N ASN A 158 -16.25 17.65 -6.83
CA ASN A 158 -17.52 17.79 -6.14
C ASN A 158 -18.17 16.40 -5.94
N SER A 159 -19.46 16.39 -5.63
CA SER A 159 -20.23 15.15 -5.46
C SER A 159 -21.38 15.05 -6.48
N PHE A 160 -21.25 15.71 -7.63
CA PHE A 160 -22.27 15.62 -8.69
C PHE A 160 -22.42 14.19 -9.18
N SER A 161 -23.63 13.79 -9.55
CA SER A 161 -23.96 12.43 -9.99
C SER A 161 -24.96 12.44 -11.15
N GLY A 162 -25.25 11.26 -11.68
CA GLY A 162 -26.12 11.13 -12.86
C GLY A 162 -25.39 11.43 -14.14
N PRO A 163 -26.11 11.62 -15.26
CA PRO A 163 -25.45 11.81 -16.55
C PRO A 163 -24.82 13.18 -16.71
N LEU A 164 -23.80 13.27 -17.57
CA LEU A 164 -23.24 14.56 -18.00
C LEU A 164 -24.33 15.36 -18.71
N PRO A 165 -24.47 16.68 -18.43
CA PRO A 165 -25.54 17.47 -19.07
C PRO A 165 -25.20 17.78 -20.52
N ALA A 166 -25.92 17.16 -21.43
CA ALA A 166 -25.71 17.31 -22.88
C ALA A 166 -25.88 18.76 -23.35
N GLU A 167 -26.72 19.55 -22.66
CA GLU A 167 -27.00 20.95 -22.99
C GLU A 167 -25.78 21.88 -22.87
N ILE A 168 -24.71 21.45 -22.15
CA ILE A 168 -23.44 22.21 -22.10
C ILE A 168 -22.89 22.43 -23.52
N SER A 169 -23.12 21.49 -24.45
CA SER A 169 -22.68 21.58 -25.84
C SER A 169 -23.24 22.80 -26.59
N GLN A 170 -24.31 23.43 -26.08
CA GLN A 170 -24.91 24.63 -26.65
C GLN A 170 -24.10 25.90 -26.35
N LEU A 171 -23.15 25.84 -25.43
CA LEU A 171 -22.32 26.98 -24.99
C LEU A 171 -21.21 27.23 -26.02
N GLN A 172 -21.52 28.07 -27.01
CA GLN A 172 -20.66 28.25 -28.21
C GLN A 172 -19.33 28.95 -27.92
N PHE A 173 -19.24 29.70 -26.80
CA PHE A 173 -18.00 30.40 -26.38
C PHE A 173 -17.20 29.65 -25.31
N LEU A 174 -17.69 28.47 -24.88
CA LEU A 174 -17.04 27.69 -23.83
C LEU A 174 -15.65 27.24 -24.31
N LYS A 175 -14.62 27.62 -23.53
CA LYS A 175 -13.22 27.24 -23.78
C LYS A 175 -12.73 26.18 -22.77
N VAL A 176 -13.21 26.24 -21.54
CA VAL A 176 -12.78 25.34 -20.46
C VAL A 176 -14.02 24.64 -19.89
N LEU A 177 -14.01 23.32 -19.96
CA LEU A 177 -15.00 22.45 -19.33
C LEU A 177 -14.29 21.47 -18.39
N ASN A 178 -14.52 21.63 -17.09
CA ASN A 178 -13.93 20.77 -16.08
C ASN A 178 -15.04 20.19 -15.17
N LEU A 179 -15.37 18.93 -15.38
CA LEU A 179 -16.35 18.18 -14.59
C LEU A 179 -15.71 16.96 -13.92
N ALA A 180 -14.38 16.97 -13.76
CA ALA A 180 -13.63 15.82 -13.25
C ALA A 180 -13.78 15.65 -11.73
N GLY A 181 -13.50 14.45 -11.25
CA GLY A 181 -13.45 14.18 -9.80
C GLY A 181 -14.81 14.28 -9.11
N SER A 182 -15.85 13.79 -9.77
CA SER A 182 -17.22 13.71 -9.23
C SER A 182 -17.78 12.28 -9.41
N TYR A 183 -19.10 12.15 -9.48
CA TYR A 183 -19.76 10.85 -9.63
C TYR A 183 -20.65 10.81 -10.88
N PHE A 184 -20.31 11.56 -11.91
CA PHE A 184 -21.03 11.51 -13.17
C PHE A 184 -21.00 10.09 -13.73
N SER A 185 -22.09 9.64 -14.36
CA SER A 185 -22.26 8.27 -14.84
C SER A 185 -22.96 8.25 -16.20
N GLY A 186 -22.97 7.09 -16.86
CA GLY A 186 -23.49 6.97 -18.21
C GLY A 186 -22.47 7.44 -19.25
N PRO A 187 -22.86 7.53 -20.52
CA PRO A 187 -21.90 7.87 -21.60
C PRO A 187 -21.57 9.36 -21.65
N ILE A 188 -20.43 9.68 -22.27
CA ILE A 188 -20.16 11.05 -22.69
C ILE A 188 -21.18 11.40 -23.78
N PRO A 189 -21.89 12.54 -23.68
CA PRO A 189 -22.83 12.92 -24.76
C PRO A 189 -22.11 13.11 -26.09
N SER A 190 -22.60 12.50 -27.17
CA SER A 190 -22.05 12.70 -28.53
C SER A 190 -22.17 14.14 -28.98
N GLU A 191 -23.16 14.88 -28.43
CA GLU A 191 -23.36 16.31 -28.66
C GLU A 191 -22.13 17.15 -28.29
N TYR A 192 -21.26 16.66 -27.42
CA TYR A 192 -20.03 17.36 -27.03
C TYR A 192 -19.11 17.57 -28.25
N GLY A 193 -19.22 16.73 -29.30
CA GLY A 193 -18.52 16.97 -30.57
C GLY A 193 -18.88 18.27 -31.26
N SER A 194 -19.97 18.95 -30.89
CA SER A 194 -20.44 20.20 -31.51
C SER A 194 -19.85 21.47 -30.89
N PHE A 195 -19.01 21.38 -29.85
CA PHE A 195 -18.33 22.55 -29.27
C PHE A 195 -17.51 23.28 -30.34
N LYS A 196 -17.65 24.63 -30.41
CA LYS A 196 -16.98 25.46 -31.41
C LYS A 196 -15.68 26.09 -30.92
N SER A 197 -15.56 26.31 -29.59
CA SER A 197 -14.46 27.10 -29.05
C SER A 197 -13.68 26.34 -27.96
N LEU A 198 -14.04 25.08 -27.67
CA LEU A 198 -13.50 24.34 -26.54
C LEU A 198 -12.01 24.06 -26.73
N GLU A 199 -11.18 24.47 -25.77
CA GLU A 199 -9.73 24.31 -25.76
C GLU A 199 -9.29 23.29 -24.72
N PHE A 200 -10.06 23.13 -23.62
CA PHE A 200 -9.73 22.26 -22.47
C PHE A 200 -10.98 21.46 -22.05
N ILE A 201 -10.85 20.14 -21.99
CA ILE A 201 -11.89 19.25 -21.45
C ILE A 201 -11.28 18.30 -20.42
N HIS A 202 -11.87 18.25 -19.22
CA HIS A 202 -11.45 17.36 -18.14
C HIS A 202 -12.68 16.67 -17.55
N LEU A 203 -12.81 15.34 -17.83
CA LEU A 203 -13.90 14.50 -17.35
C LEU A 203 -13.37 13.32 -16.52
N ALA A 204 -12.07 13.32 -16.20
CA ALA A 204 -11.42 12.18 -15.54
C ALA A 204 -11.93 11.97 -14.11
N GLY A 205 -11.80 10.74 -13.63
CA GLY A 205 -12.16 10.42 -12.22
C GLY A 205 -13.64 10.50 -11.94
N ASN A 206 -14.45 9.96 -12.84
CA ASN A 206 -15.92 9.83 -12.72
C ASN A 206 -16.34 8.35 -12.86
N PHE A 207 -17.60 8.09 -13.09
CA PHE A 207 -18.17 6.75 -13.34
C PHE A 207 -18.75 6.64 -14.75
N LEU A 208 -18.13 7.35 -15.69
CA LEU A 208 -18.60 7.35 -17.07
C LEU A 208 -18.43 5.95 -17.68
N THR A 209 -19.39 5.55 -18.50
CA THR A 209 -19.49 4.21 -19.10
C THR A 209 -19.84 4.33 -20.59
N GLY A 210 -19.98 3.17 -21.28
CA GLY A 210 -20.26 3.14 -22.71
C GLY A 210 -19.05 3.48 -23.55
N GLU A 211 -19.22 3.56 -24.85
CA GLU A 211 -18.12 3.87 -25.77
C GLU A 211 -17.77 5.36 -25.73
N VAL A 212 -16.50 5.67 -25.90
CA VAL A 212 -16.06 7.06 -26.04
C VAL A 212 -16.54 7.57 -27.41
N PRO A 213 -17.31 8.68 -27.47
CA PRO A 213 -17.90 9.12 -28.74
C PRO A 213 -16.86 9.56 -29.76
N PRO A 214 -16.86 9.01 -30.98
CA PRO A 214 -15.94 9.47 -32.03
C PRO A 214 -16.19 10.92 -32.42
N GLU A 215 -17.37 11.47 -32.17
CA GLU A 215 -17.73 12.86 -32.40
C GLU A 215 -16.80 13.84 -31.68
N LEU A 216 -16.19 13.45 -30.55
CA LEU A 216 -15.22 14.28 -29.84
C LEU A 216 -14.05 14.69 -30.77
N GLY A 217 -13.72 13.81 -31.74
CA GLY A 217 -12.70 14.11 -32.77
C GLY A 217 -13.03 15.30 -33.67
N GLN A 218 -14.26 15.85 -33.59
CA GLN A 218 -14.66 17.04 -34.37
C GLN A 218 -14.25 18.35 -33.69
N ILE A 219 -13.81 18.31 -32.40
CA ILE A 219 -13.41 19.50 -31.63
C ILE A 219 -11.97 19.87 -32.03
N THR A 220 -11.81 20.50 -33.19
CA THR A 220 -10.46 20.79 -33.72
C THR A 220 -9.73 21.92 -32.97
N THR A 221 -10.43 22.65 -32.08
CA THR A 221 -9.82 23.70 -31.24
C THR A 221 -9.18 23.14 -29.96
N LEU A 222 -9.43 21.85 -29.64
CA LEU A 222 -9.02 21.27 -28.34
C LEU A 222 -7.50 21.16 -28.27
N THR A 223 -6.94 21.68 -27.17
CA THR A 223 -5.50 21.60 -26.87
C THR A 223 -5.23 20.61 -25.73
N HIS A 224 -6.23 20.36 -24.87
CA HIS A 224 -6.06 19.55 -23.68
C HIS A 224 -7.27 18.65 -23.44
N MET A 225 -7.06 17.34 -23.36
CA MET A 225 -8.11 16.36 -23.13
C MET A 225 -7.72 15.36 -22.06
N GLU A 226 -8.49 15.32 -20.96
CA GLU A 226 -8.34 14.32 -19.88
C GLU A 226 -9.70 13.66 -19.67
N ILE A 227 -9.81 12.39 -20.09
CA ILE A 227 -11.04 11.62 -19.92
C ILE A 227 -10.79 10.29 -19.18
N GLY A 228 -9.57 10.10 -18.67
CA GLY A 228 -9.14 8.88 -17.96
C GLY A 228 -9.88 8.62 -16.66
N TYR A 229 -9.50 7.53 -16.00
CA TYR A 229 -10.06 7.11 -14.69
C TYR A 229 -11.58 7.08 -14.71
N ASN A 230 -12.12 6.36 -15.71
CA ASN A 230 -13.53 6.08 -15.92
C ASN A 230 -13.67 4.58 -16.28
N SER A 231 -14.87 4.15 -16.70
CA SER A 231 -15.12 2.72 -16.99
C SER A 231 -15.76 2.56 -18.39
N TYR A 232 -15.08 3.12 -19.38
CA TYR A 232 -15.59 3.04 -20.76
C TYR A 232 -15.53 1.61 -21.31
N GLU A 233 -16.16 1.42 -22.45
CA GLU A 233 -16.16 0.20 -23.23
C GLU A 233 -15.54 0.48 -24.61
N GLY A 234 -15.13 -0.57 -25.31
CA GLY A 234 -14.66 -0.45 -26.69
C GLY A 234 -13.23 0.07 -26.80
N THR A 235 -12.98 0.85 -27.83
CA THR A 235 -11.62 1.23 -28.23
C THR A 235 -11.44 2.75 -28.21
N ILE A 236 -10.16 3.18 -28.32
CA ILE A 236 -9.85 4.61 -28.54
C ILE A 236 -10.35 4.98 -29.95
N PRO A 237 -11.22 6.01 -30.10
CA PRO A 237 -11.67 6.41 -31.44
C PRO A 237 -10.53 6.90 -32.31
N TRP A 238 -10.39 6.35 -33.54
CA TRP A 238 -9.36 6.80 -34.48
C TRP A 238 -9.56 8.27 -34.86
N GLN A 239 -10.81 8.77 -34.77
CA GLN A 239 -11.17 10.17 -35.08
C GLN A 239 -10.45 11.17 -34.17
N PHE A 240 -9.91 10.72 -33.02
CA PHE A 240 -9.09 11.59 -32.18
C PHE A 240 -7.88 12.16 -32.95
N GLY A 241 -7.39 11.44 -33.99
CA GLY A 241 -6.34 11.93 -34.88
C GLY A 241 -6.71 13.18 -35.70
N ASN A 242 -7.98 13.64 -35.66
CA ASN A 242 -8.42 14.87 -36.33
C ASN A 242 -8.25 16.14 -35.46
N MET A 243 -7.98 15.99 -34.16
CA MET A 243 -7.85 17.13 -33.23
C MET A 243 -6.47 17.80 -33.35
N SER A 244 -6.26 18.51 -34.47
CA SER A 244 -4.95 19.01 -34.91
C SER A 244 -4.23 19.95 -33.93
N GLU A 245 -4.97 20.58 -32.98
CA GLU A 245 -4.39 21.50 -32.01
C GLU A 245 -4.00 20.78 -30.68
N LEU A 246 -4.32 19.49 -30.53
CA LEU A 246 -4.18 18.77 -29.29
C LEU A 246 -2.70 18.65 -28.87
N GLN A 247 -2.40 19.08 -27.65
CA GLN A 247 -1.06 19.05 -27.03
C GLN A 247 -0.96 18.03 -25.90
N TYR A 248 -2.08 17.72 -25.26
CA TYR A 248 -2.13 16.81 -24.09
C TYR A 248 -3.33 15.87 -24.24
N LEU A 249 -3.06 14.57 -24.20
CA LEU A 249 -4.10 13.53 -24.25
C LEU A 249 -3.89 12.54 -23.12
N ASP A 250 -4.83 12.48 -22.17
CA ASP A 250 -4.82 11.53 -21.08
C ASP A 250 -6.12 10.71 -21.10
N VAL A 251 -5.98 9.42 -21.40
CA VAL A 251 -7.05 8.43 -21.38
C VAL A 251 -6.64 7.26 -20.45
N ALA A 252 -5.82 7.55 -19.46
CA ALA A 252 -5.29 6.54 -18.53
C ALA A 252 -6.39 5.97 -17.62
N GLY A 253 -6.28 4.68 -17.30
CA GLY A 253 -7.22 4.04 -16.37
C GLY A 253 -8.68 4.08 -16.84
N ALA A 254 -8.89 3.99 -18.14
CA ALA A 254 -10.19 4.24 -18.77
C ALA A 254 -10.93 2.95 -19.20
N ASN A 255 -10.36 1.79 -18.94
CA ASN A 255 -10.89 0.46 -19.28
C ASN A 255 -10.99 0.21 -20.81
N LEU A 256 -10.27 1.00 -21.62
CA LEU A 256 -10.31 0.88 -23.09
C LEU A 256 -9.48 -0.33 -23.56
N SER A 257 -9.93 -0.93 -24.65
CA SER A 257 -9.35 -2.15 -25.22
C SER A 257 -8.97 -1.97 -26.71
N GLY A 258 -8.56 -3.06 -27.35
CA GLY A 258 -8.19 -3.04 -28.78
C GLY A 258 -6.84 -2.39 -29.02
N SER A 259 -6.51 -2.13 -30.28
CA SER A 259 -5.22 -1.56 -30.66
C SER A 259 -5.21 -0.03 -30.55
N ILE A 260 -4.02 0.53 -30.33
CA ILE A 260 -3.82 1.97 -30.35
C ILE A 260 -3.97 2.44 -31.81
N PRO A 261 -4.89 3.39 -32.11
CA PRO A 261 -5.06 3.85 -33.50
C PRO A 261 -3.81 4.58 -34.01
N ASN A 262 -3.29 4.14 -35.15
CA ASN A 262 -2.15 4.83 -35.78
C ASN A 262 -2.47 6.27 -36.22
N GLN A 263 -3.76 6.62 -36.39
CA GLN A 263 -4.20 7.97 -36.71
C GLN A 263 -3.83 9.00 -35.62
N LEU A 264 -3.59 8.56 -34.38
CA LEU A 264 -3.10 9.48 -33.35
C LEU A 264 -1.76 10.12 -33.76
N SER A 265 -1.00 9.50 -34.66
CA SER A 265 0.22 10.10 -35.25
C SER A 265 0.00 11.38 -36.02
N ASN A 266 -1.26 11.72 -36.37
CA ASN A 266 -1.60 12.98 -37.02
C ASN A 266 -1.60 14.16 -36.05
N LEU A 267 -1.54 13.91 -34.74
CA LEU A 267 -1.53 14.94 -33.69
C LEU A 267 -0.12 15.54 -33.56
N THR A 268 0.29 16.31 -34.56
CA THR A 268 1.69 16.79 -34.67
C THR A 268 2.08 17.83 -33.62
N LYS A 269 1.12 18.33 -32.83
CA LYS A 269 1.36 19.26 -31.73
C LYS A 269 1.36 18.55 -30.36
N LEU A 270 1.11 17.23 -30.32
CA LEU A 270 0.94 16.48 -29.10
C LEU A 270 2.27 16.38 -28.34
N GLU A 271 2.31 16.92 -27.12
CA GLU A 271 3.48 16.90 -26.24
C GLU A 271 3.42 15.76 -25.23
N SER A 272 2.21 15.35 -24.82
CA SER A 272 2.02 14.27 -23.82
C SER A 272 0.90 13.34 -24.25
N LEU A 273 1.20 12.04 -24.21
CA LEU A 273 0.25 10.96 -24.51
C LEU A 273 0.28 9.95 -23.35
N PHE A 274 -0.83 9.86 -22.62
CA PHE A 274 -1.00 8.95 -21.50
C PHE A 274 -2.15 7.98 -21.76
N LEU A 275 -1.80 6.71 -22.02
CA LEU A 275 -2.76 5.63 -22.27
C LEU A 275 -2.59 4.49 -21.28
N PHE A 276 -1.87 4.73 -20.18
CA PHE A 276 -1.53 3.68 -19.22
C PHE A 276 -2.77 3.17 -18.45
N ARG A 277 -2.65 1.96 -17.87
CA ARG A 277 -3.73 1.30 -17.11
C ARG A 277 -5.00 1.10 -17.94
N ASN A 278 -4.84 0.49 -19.11
CA ASN A 278 -5.97 0.12 -19.98
C ASN A 278 -5.84 -1.37 -20.36
N GLN A 279 -6.64 -1.82 -21.32
CA GLN A 279 -6.58 -3.19 -21.84
C GLN A 279 -6.11 -3.20 -23.30
N LEU A 280 -5.26 -2.23 -23.67
CA LEU A 280 -4.80 -2.04 -25.03
C LEU A 280 -3.90 -3.19 -25.47
N THR A 281 -4.09 -3.63 -26.70
CA THR A 281 -3.39 -4.79 -27.28
C THR A 281 -2.67 -4.41 -28.60
N GLY A 282 -1.94 -5.36 -29.16
CA GLY A 282 -1.27 -5.17 -30.45
C GLY A 282 0.03 -4.39 -30.33
N LEU A 283 0.47 -3.83 -31.44
CA LEU A 283 1.76 -3.16 -31.54
C LEU A 283 1.66 -1.68 -31.16
N VAL A 284 2.75 -1.13 -30.65
CA VAL A 284 2.91 0.32 -30.50
C VAL A 284 3.11 0.91 -31.91
N PRO A 285 2.29 1.91 -32.34
CA PRO A 285 2.43 2.46 -33.68
C PRO A 285 3.78 3.15 -33.92
N GLY A 286 4.52 2.68 -34.89
CA GLY A 286 5.80 3.29 -35.32
C GLY A 286 5.62 4.69 -35.88
N GLU A 287 4.42 4.99 -36.39
CA GLU A 287 4.02 6.29 -36.91
C GLU A 287 4.06 7.40 -35.87
N PHE A 288 4.08 7.08 -34.61
CA PHE A 288 4.24 8.09 -33.54
C PHE A 288 5.52 8.92 -33.73
N SER A 289 6.49 8.40 -34.49
CA SER A 289 7.70 9.14 -34.86
C SER A 289 7.39 10.48 -35.58
N ARG A 290 6.17 10.63 -36.17
CA ARG A 290 5.73 11.88 -36.79
C ARG A 290 5.45 12.99 -35.77
N ILE A 291 5.22 12.61 -34.49
CA ILE A 291 4.91 13.57 -33.41
C ILE A 291 6.23 14.08 -32.82
N THR A 292 6.98 14.84 -33.60
CA THR A 292 8.36 15.24 -33.26
C THR A 292 8.48 16.12 -32.01
N VAL A 293 7.36 16.69 -31.54
CA VAL A 293 7.32 17.53 -30.32
C VAL A 293 7.03 16.70 -29.07
N LEU A 294 6.76 15.39 -29.21
CA LEU A 294 6.37 14.53 -28.10
C LEU A 294 7.45 14.49 -27.01
N THR A 295 7.09 14.84 -25.79
CA THR A 295 7.98 14.84 -24.62
C THR A 295 7.71 13.68 -23.68
N SER A 296 6.45 13.24 -23.60
CA SER A 296 6.03 12.21 -22.65
C SER A 296 5.14 11.18 -23.33
N LEU A 297 5.57 9.92 -23.27
CA LEU A 297 4.81 8.79 -23.81
C LEU A 297 4.73 7.72 -22.70
N ASP A 298 3.51 7.52 -22.18
CA ASP A 298 3.29 6.46 -21.18
C ASP A 298 2.17 5.53 -21.65
N LEU A 299 2.57 4.31 -22.00
CA LEU A 299 1.71 3.22 -22.47
C LEU A 299 1.72 2.06 -21.46
N SER A 300 2.18 2.30 -20.24
CA SER A 300 2.40 1.26 -19.23
C SER A 300 1.09 0.59 -18.80
N ASP A 301 1.22 -0.58 -18.18
CA ASP A 301 0.10 -1.33 -17.59
C ASP A 301 -1.02 -1.57 -18.62
N ASN A 302 -0.64 -2.29 -19.70
CA ASN A 302 -1.51 -2.67 -20.82
C ASN A 302 -1.18 -4.11 -21.26
N GLN A 303 -1.66 -4.53 -22.44
CA GLN A 303 -1.38 -5.84 -23.01
C GLN A 303 -0.67 -5.70 -24.36
N LEU A 304 0.09 -4.61 -24.52
CA LEU A 304 0.81 -4.32 -25.78
C LEU A 304 1.89 -5.36 -26.02
N SER A 305 2.18 -5.65 -27.29
CA SER A 305 3.12 -6.70 -27.71
C SER A 305 4.09 -6.17 -28.77
N GLY A 306 5.05 -7.03 -29.17
CA GLY A 306 6.03 -6.68 -30.21
C GLY A 306 7.13 -5.75 -29.68
N PRO A 307 7.98 -5.27 -30.58
CA PRO A 307 9.15 -4.48 -30.19
C PRO A 307 8.86 -3.00 -30.02
N ILE A 308 9.79 -2.28 -29.38
CA ILE A 308 9.82 -0.80 -29.44
C ILE A 308 10.12 -0.42 -30.90
N PRO A 309 9.31 0.46 -31.50
CA PRO A 309 9.57 0.84 -32.89
C PRO A 309 10.92 1.53 -33.10
N GLU A 310 11.69 1.06 -34.07
CA GLU A 310 12.99 1.67 -34.45
C GLU A 310 12.84 3.16 -34.82
N THR A 311 11.68 3.52 -35.39
CA THR A 311 11.35 4.89 -35.78
C THR A 311 11.29 5.87 -34.61
N PHE A 312 11.20 5.38 -33.37
CA PHE A 312 11.22 6.25 -32.17
C PHE A 312 12.54 7.02 -32.01
N ALA A 313 13.60 6.62 -32.77
CA ALA A 313 14.83 7.39 -32.91
C ALA A 313 14.61 8.84 -33.38
N GLU A 314 13.46 9.13 -34.01
CA GLU A 314 13.11 10.48 -34.50
C GLU A 314 12.47 11.37 -33.42
N LEU A 315 12.10 10.83 -32.27
CA LEU A 315 11.43 11.56 -31.17
C LEU A 315 12.47 12.34 -30.33
N LYS A 316 13.15 13.31 -30.93
CA LYS A 316 14.30 14.01 -30.30
C LYS A 316 13.95 14.79 -29.03
N ASN A 317 12.67 15.12 -28.84
CA ASN A 317 12.18 15.84 -27.66
C ASN A 317 11.69 14.91 -26.54
N LEU A 318 11.67 13.58 -26.76
CA LEU A 318 11.13 12.62 -25.81
C LEU A 318 11.98 12.58 -24.54
N ARG A 319 11.35 12.85 -23.39
CA ARG A 319 11.95 12.85 -22.06
C ARG A 319 11.53 11.64 -21.26
N LEU A 320 10.25 11.22 -21.40
CA LEU A 320 9.69 10.08 -20.70
C LEU A 320 9.22 9.03 -21.71
N LEU A 321 9.78 7.83 -21.60
CA LEU A 321 9.27 6.64 -22.31
C LEU A 321 8.93 5.58 -21.26
N SER A 322 7.64 5.32 -21.08
CA SER A 322 7.14 4.33 -20.13
C SER A 322 6.33 3.27 -20.87
N LEU A 323 6.82 2.04 -20.89
CA LEU A 323 6.22 0.86 -21.51
C LEU A 323 6.08 -0.29 -20.51
N MET A 324 6.31 -0.03 -19.23
CA MET A 324 6.34 -1.07 -18.19
C MET A 324 5.00 -1.80 -18.06
N TYR A 325 5.04 -3.02 -17.55
CA TYR A 325 3.85 -3.88 -17.37
C TYR A 325 3.09 -4.06 -18.69
N ASN A 326 3.76 -4.70 -19.65
CA ASN A 326 3.17 -5.07 -20.95
C ASN A 326 3.65 -6.46 -21.36
N ASN A 327 3.31 -6.90 -22.57
CA ASN A 327 3.77 -8.16 -23.18
C ASN A 327 4.77 -7.91 -24.30
N MET A 328 5.48 -6.78 -24.25
CA MET A 328 6.41 -6.37 -25.30
C MET A 328 7.69 -7.23 -25.31
N ASN A 329 8.31 -7.37 -26.46
CA ASN A 329 9.50 -8.18 -26.66
C ASN A 329 10.47 -7.49 -27.64
N GLY A 330 11.49 -8.22 -28.08
CA GLY A 330 12.52 -7.66 -28.97
C GLY A 330 13.64 -7.01 -28.18
N THR A 331 14.48 -6.26 -28.85
CA THR A 331 15.62 -5.54 -28.25
C THR A 331 15.27 -4.07 -28.01
N VAL A 332 16.04 -3.42 -27.14
CA VAL A 332 15.96 -1.95 -27.00
C VAL A 332 16.71 -1.33 -28.17
N PRO A 333 16.04 -0.55 -29.05
CA PRO A 333 16.70 0.02 -30.25
C PRO A 333 17.84 0.99 -29.92
N GLU A 334 18.91 0.94 -30.72
CA GLU A 334 20.03 1.90 -30.62
C GLU A 334 19.55 3.35 -30.65
N GLY A 335 18.51 3.61 -31.46
CA GLY A 335 17.94 4.97 -31.60
C GLY A 335 17.43 5.55 -30.31
N ILE A 336 16.93 4.72 -29.39
CA ILE A 336 16.43 5.18 -28.06
C ILE A 336 17.60 5.72 -27.23
N ALA A 337 18.75 5.05 -27.28
CA ALA A 337 19.95 5.47 -26.54
C ALA A 337 20.53 6.81 -27.06
N ASN A 338 20.20 7.14 -28.31
CA ASN A 338 20.71 8.35 -28.98
C ASN A 338 19.74 9.55 -28.85
N LEU A 339 18.64 9.41 -28.12
CA LEU A 339 17.69 10.49 -27.87
C LEU A 339 18.29 11.54 -26.92
N PRO A 340 18.49 12.77 -27.37
CA PRO A 340 19.24 13.77 -26.57
C PRO A 340 18.48 14.28 -25.35
N SER A 341 17.16 14.19 -25.36
CA SER A 341 16.30 14.70 -24.28
C SER A 341 15.86 13.62 -23.29
N LEU A 342 16.18 12.34 -23.52
CA LEU A 342 15.67 11.23 -22.73
C LEU A 342 16.15 11.32 -21.27
N GLU A 343 15.21 11.41 -20.35
CA GLU A 343 15.46 11.47 -18.90
C GLU A 343 15.03 10.19 -18.18
N THR A 344 13.92 9.59 -18.64
CA THR A 344 13.27 8.48 -17.94
C THR A 344 12.93 7.37 -18.94
N LEU A 345 13.46 6.17 -18.67
CA LEU A 345 13.20 4.97 -19.46
C LEU A 345 12.68 3.87 -18.53
N LEU A 346 11.39 3.54 -18.66
CA LEU A 346 10.72 2.54 -17.83
C LEU A 346 10.15 1.45 -18.73
N ILE A 347 10.85 0.31 -18.80
CA ILE A 347 10.42 -0.82 -19.64
C ILE A 347 10.32 -2.12 -18.83
N TRP A 348 10.29 -2.01 -17.51
CA TRP A 348 10.29 -3.18 -16.62
C TRP A 348 9.01 -4.00 -16.75
N ASN A 349 9.15 -5.27 -16.38
CA ASN A 349 8.06 -6.28 -16.45
C ASN A 349 7.52 -6.44 -17.87
N ASN A 350 8.41 -6.88 -18.75
CA ASN A 350 8.15 -7.19 -20.17
C ASN A 350 8.97 -8.42 -20.55
N PHE A 351 9.11 -8.67 -21.85
CA PHE A 351 9.92 -9.79 -22.40
C PHE A 351 11.06 -9.30 -23.29
N PHE A 352 11.56 -8.10 -23.04
CA PHE A 352 12.70 -7.55 -23.78
C PHE A 352 13.94 -8.42 -23.58
N HIS A 353 14.74 -8.59 -24.63
CA HIS A 353 15.96 -9.41 -24.62
C HIS A 353 17.11 -8.70 -25.35
N GLY A 354 18.28 -9.37 -25.41
CA GLY A 354 19.48 -8.74 -25.96
C GLY A 354 20.11 -7.77 -24.98
N SER A 355 21.08 -7.00 -25.42
CA SER A 355 21.79 -6.02 -24.56
C SER A 355 21.16 -4.64 -24.63
N LEU A 356 21.35 -3.85 -23.58
CA LEU A 356 21.07 -2.41 -23.65
C LEU A 356 22.07 -1.78 -24.64
N PRO A 357 21.66 -0.76 -25.42
CA PRO A 357 22.60 -0.09 -26.32
C PRO A 357 23.78 0.54 -25.57
N GLU A 358 25.00 0.35 -26.10
CA GLU A 358 26.24 0.85 -25.48
C GLU A 358 26.25 2.37 -25.25
N THR A 359 25.55 3.12 -26.12
CA THR A 359 25.50 4.58 -26.04
C THR A 359 24.49 5.14 -25.05
N LEU A 360 23.74 4.27 -24.35
CA LEU A 360 22.70 4.72 -23.42
C LEU A 360 23.32 5.54 -22.27
N GLY A 361 22.87 6.78 -22.12
CA GLY A 361 23.39 7.75 -21.14
C GLY A 361 24.49 8.67 -21.70
N LYS A 362 25.01 8.36 -22.90
CA LYS A 362 26.09 9.15 -23.53
C LYS A 362 25.62 10.51 -24.03
N TYR A 363 24.43 10.55 -24.62
CA TYR A 363 23.91 11.74 -25.29
C TYR A 363 22.78 12.43 -24.53
N SER A 364 22.33 11.84 -23.43
CA SER A 364 21.18 12.31 -22.66
C SER A 364 21.51 12.42 -21.18
N LYS A 365 20.69 13.18 -20.47
CA LYS A 365 20.82 13.32 -19.01
C LYS A 365 19.80 12.40 -18.32
N LEU A 366 20.08 11.11 -18.35
CA LEU A 366 19.22 10.13 -17.73
C LEU A 366 19.05 10.43 -16.23
N LYS A 367 17.84 10.28 -15.74
CA LYS A 367 17.43 10.48 -14.36
C LYS A 367 16.96 9.18 -13.73
N TRP A 368 16.13 8.43 -14.45
CA TRP A 368 15.57 7.19 -13.95
C TRP A 368 15.55 6.14 -15.06
N VAL A 369 16.25 5.03 -14.84
CA VAL A 369 16.24 3.87 -15.74
C VAL A 369 15.77 2.67 -14.94
N ASP A 370 14.68 2.06 -15.40
CA ASP A 370 14.17 0.80 -14.82
C ASP A 370 13.84 -0.16 -15.96
N VAL A 371 14.68 -1.18 -16.08
CA VAL A 371 14.49 -2.24 -17.08
C VAL A 371 14.35 -3.61 -16.40
N SER A 372 14.03 -3.62 -15.12
CA SER A 372 13.96 -4.84 -14.29
C SER A 372 12.92 -5.84 -14.81
N THR A 373 13.06 -7.08 -14.41
CA THR A 373 12.12 -8.16 -14.76
C THR A 373 11.88 -8.23 -16.27
N ASN A 374 12.97 -8.56 -16.97
CA ASN A 374 13.01 -8.79 -18.42
C ASN A 374 13.97 -9.95 -18.71
N ASN A 375 14.32 -10.15 -19.98
CA ASN A 375 15.29 -11.17 -20.42
C ASN A 375 16.58 -10.51 -20.99
N LEU A 376 16.91 -9.31 -20.50
CA LEU A 376 18.06 -8.53 -20.96
C LEU A 376 19.37 -9.20 -20.51
N VAL A 377 20.40 -9.07 -21.34
CA VAL A 377 21.74 -9.65 -21.12
C VAL A 377 22.81 -8.58 -21.37
N GLY A 378 24.08 -8.99 -21.35
CA GLY A 378 25.22 -8.08 -21.63
C GLY A 378 25.60 -7.25 -20.42
N THR A 379 26.25 -6.12 -20.64
CA THR A 379 26.82 -5.28 -19.60
C THR A 379 26.03 -3.99 -19.41
N ILE A 380 26.25 -3.31 -18.30
CA ILE A 380 25.71 -1.95 -18.08
C ILE A 380 26.45 -1.00 -19.04
N PRO A 381 25.73 -0.17 -19.81
CA PRO A 381 26.40 0.79 -20.71
C PRO A 381 27.42 1.66 -19.99
N PRO A 382 28.59 1.88 -20.60
CA PRO A 382 29.70 2.58 -19.89
C PRO A 382 29.37 4.01 -19.50
N ASP A 383 28.53 4.68 -20.24
CA ASP A 383 28.17 6.09 -20.03
C ASP A 383 26.83 6.29 -19.31
N ILE A 384 26.31 5.25 -18.63
CA ILE A 384 24.94 5.29 -18.06
C ILE A 384 24.71 6.46 -17.09
N CYS A 385 25.74 6.94 -16.40
CA CYS A 385 25.66 8.09 -15.49
C CYS A 385 26.47 9.30 -15.99
N SER A 386 26.90 9.33 -17.25
CA SER A 386 27.75 10.42 -17.77
C SER A 386 27.02 11.78 -17.77
N GLY A 387 25.70 11.79 -17.83
CA GLY A 387 24.88 13.00 -17.73
C GLY A 387 24.84 13.65 -16.34
N GLY A 388 25.28 12.93 -15.30
CA GLY A 388 25.40 13.45 -13.95
C GLY A 388 24.08 13.67 -13.19
N GLU A 389 22.95 13.21 -13.72
CA GLU A 389 21.61 13.41 -13.11
C GLU A 389 20.92 12.10 -12.71
N LEU A 390 21.54 10.95 -12.95
CA LEU A 390 20.94 9.64 -12.70
C LEU A 390 20.76 9.40 -11.21
N PHE A 391 19.50 9.35 -10.74
CA PHE A 391 19.21 9.10 -9.32
C PHE A 391 18.65 7.70 -9.05
N LYS A 392 18.13 7.01 -10.07
CA LYS A 392 17.64 5.62 -9.95
C LYS A 392 18.13 4.77 -11.12
N LEU A 393 18.82 3.67 -10.80
CA LEU A 393 19.20 2.63 -11.76
C LEU A 393 18.69 1.30 -11.23
N ILE A 394 17.74 0.70 -11.94
CA ILE A 394 17.04 -0.51 -11.50
C ILE A 394 17.07 -1.54 -12.63
N LEU A 395 17.88 -2.61 -12.46
CA LEU A 395 18.12 -3.62 -13.48
C LEU A 395 17.82 -5.05 -12.98
N PHE A 396 17.25 -5.21 -11.81
CA PHE A 396 17.11 -6.52 -11.14
C PHE A 396 16.30 -7.52 -11.98
N SER A 397 16.52 -8.79 -11.71
CA SER A 397 15.82 -9.92 -12.37
C SER A 397 15.94 -9.86 -13.89
N ASN A 398 17.19 -9.97 -14.36
CA ASN A 398 17.59 -10.06 -15.76
C ASN A 398 18.76 -11.05 -15.90
N GLY A 399 19.43 -11.05 -17.04
CA GLY A 399 20.62 -11.84 -17.30
C GLY A 399 21.89 -11.01 -17.50
N PHE A 400 21.96 -9.82 -16.91
CA PHE A 400 23.15 -8.95 -17.05
C PHE A 400 24.41 -9.63 -16.52
N THR A 401 25.54 -9.34 -17.16
CA THR A 401 26.85 -9.94 -16.89
C THR A 401 27.94 -8.87 -16.85
N GLY A 402 29.18 -9.27 -16.57
CA GLY A 402 30.33 -8.38 -16.52
C GLY A 402 30.37 -7.51 -15.26
N GLY A 403 31.30 -6.59 -15.21
CA GLY A 403 31.47 -5.68 -14.09
C GLY A 403 30.55 -4.46 -14.15
N LEU A 404 30.49 -3.72 -13.06
CA LEU A 404 29.71 -2.46 -13.03
C LEU A 404 30.43 -1.39 -13.86
N SER A 405 29.66 -0.55 -14.54
CA SER A 405 30.16 0.54 -15.34
C SER A 405 31.00 1.52 -14.49
N PRO A 406 32.18 1.93 -14.99
CA PRO A 406 32.99 2.92 -14.28
C PRO A 406 32.28 4.24 -14.00
N SER A 407 31.29 4.64 -14.83
CA SER A 407 30.53 5.87 -14.60
C SER A 407 29.69 5.83 -13.31
N LEU A 408 29.37 4.63 -12.83
CA LEU A 408 28.64 4.46 -11.56
C LEU A 408 29.49 4.76 -10.33
N ALA A 409 30.82 4.59 -10.42
CA ALA A 409 31.73 4.83 -9.29
C ALA A 409 31.68 6.28 -8.79
N ASN A 410 31.40 7.22 -9.70
CA ASN A 410 31.38 8.66 -9.42
C ASN A 410 30.01 9.29 -9.69
N CYS A 411 28.95 8.50 -9.66
CA CYS A 411 27.58 8.93 -9.98
C CYS A 411 26.95 9.67 -8.79
N SER A 412 27.40 10.90 -8.54
CA SER A 412 27.08 11.66 -7.31
C SER A 412 25.58 11.92 -7.09
N SER A 413 24.77 11.84 -8.15
CA SER A 413 23.31 11.99 -8.09
C SER A 413 22.60 10.73 -7.64
N LEU A 414 23.28 9.57 -7.63
CA LEU A 414 22.64 8.26 -7.45
C LEU A 414 22.08 8.11 -6.02
N ILE A 415 20.76 7.80 -5.96
CA ILE A 415 20.04 7.57 -4.70
C ILE A 415 19.74 6.08 -4.53
N ARG A 416 19.35 5.41 -5.62
CA ARG A 416 18.93 4.00 -5.58
C ARG A 416 19.59 3.20 -6.69
N LEU A 417 20.25 2.11 -6.28
CA LEU A 417 20.87 1.13 -7.19
C LEU A 417 20.34 -0.25 -6.86
N ARG A 418 19.66 -0.88 -7.84
CA ARG A 418 19.08 -2.22 -7.67
C ARG A 418 19.52 -3.10 -8.83
N LEU A 419 20.42 -4.03 -8.55
CA LEU A 419 21.04 -4.92 -9.56
C LEU A 419 20.85 -6.41 -9.18
N GLU A 420 20.04 -6.69 -8.16
CA GLU A 420 19.90 -8.04 -7.61
C GLU A 420 19.33 -9.01 -8.64
N ASN A 421 19.68 -10.27 -8.45
CA ASN A 421 19.20 -11.39 -9.28
C ASN A 421 19.62 -11.22 -10.75
N ASN A 422 20.96 -11.17 -10.95
CA ASN A 422 21.61 -11.10 -12.26
C ASN A 422 22.86 -12.00 -12.24
N SER A 423 23.78 -11.80 -13.18
CA SER A 423 25.07 -12.54 -13.26
C SER A 423 26.27 -11.59 -13.28
N PHE A 424 26.18 -10.45 -12.60
CA PHE A 424 27.28 -9.47 -12.52
C PHE A 424 28.51 -10.10 -11.84
N THR A 425 29.70 -9.72 -12.31
CA THR A 425 30.98 -10.26 -11.86
C THR A 425 31.98 -9.11 -11.56
N GLY A 426 33.15 -9.47 -11.03
CA GLY A 426 34.20 -8.52 -10.73
C GLY A 426 33.99 -7.78 -9.42
N GLU A 427 34.85 -6.84 -9.13
CA GLU A 427 34.78 -6.05 -7.88
C GLU A 427 33.60 -5.05 -7.91
N ILE A 428 33.17 -4.63 -6.74
CA ILE A 428 32.17 -3.57 -6.59
C ILE A 428 32.93 -2.23 -6.64
N PRO A 429 32.91 -1.50 -7.77
CA PRO A 429 33.77 -0.32 -7.95
C PRO A 429 33.16 0.96 -7.34
N LEU A 430 32.10 0.83 -6.53
CA LEU A 430 31.43 1.99 -5.94
C LEU A 430 32.37 2.69 -4.96
N LYS A 431 32.56 3.99 -5.16
CA LYS A 431 33.28 4.86 -4.21
C LYS A 431 32.24 5.64 -3.41
N PHE A 432 31.94 5.13 -2.23
CA PHE A 432 30.88 5.73 -1.41
C PHE A 432 31.17 7.17 -0.99
N SER A 433 32.47 7.53 -0.93
CA SER A 433 32.90 8.93 -0.75
C SER A 433 32.42 9.87 -1.87
N ASP A 434 32.20 9.33 -3.06
CA ASP A 434 31.80 10.09 -4.25
C ASP A 434 30.29 9.96 -4.54
N LEU A 435 29.55 9.24 -3.66
CA LEU A 435 28.13 8.98 -3.79
C LEU A 435 27.33 9.58 -2.60
N PRO A 436 27.33 10.91 -2.46
CA PRO A 436 26.75 11.55 -1.24
C PRO A 436 25.24 11.41 -1.11
N GLN A 437 24.54 11.02 -2.17
CA GLN A 437 23.08 10.87 -2.16
C GLN A 437 22.63 9.42 -2.01
N ILE A 438 23.54 8.45 -2.08
CA ILE A 438 23.16 7.03 -2.12
C ILE A 438 22.45 6.62 -0.83
N ALA A 439 21.24 6.09 -0.98
CA ALA A 439 20.39 5.66 0.13
C ALA A 439 20.06 4.17 0.08
N TYR A 440 20.01 3.58 -1.11
CA TYR A 440 19.57 2.20 -1.28
C TYR A 440 20.47 1.48 -2.29
N VAL A 441 21.11 0.38 -1.84
CA VAL A 441 21.98 -0.46 -2.70
C VAL A 441 21.60 -1.92 -2.51
N ASP A 442 21.12 -2.57 -3.58
CA ASP A 442 20.92 -4.02 -3.59
C ASP A 442 21.70 -4.64 -4.76
N LEU A 443 22.71 -5.42 -4.43
CA LEU A 443 23.58 -6.14 -5.37
C LEU A 443 23.46 -7.66 -5.15
N SER A 444 22.47 -8.10 -4.41
CA SER A 444 22.34 -9.51 -3.98
C SER A 444 22.09 -10.44 -5.16
N ARG A 445 22.38 -11.74 -4.95
CA ARG A 445 22.17 -12.80 -5.95
C ARG A 445 22.89 -12.49 -7.27
N ASN A 446 24.21 -12.30 -7.16
CA ASN A 446 25.12 -12.05 -8.27
C ASN A 446 26.41 -12.87 -8.08
N ARG A 447 27.50 -12.51 -8.78
CA ARG A 447 28.82 -13.15 -8.66
C ARG A 447 29.94 -12.15 -8.44
N PHE A 448 29.65 -11.11 -7.62
CA PHE A 448 30.65 -10.09 -7.28
C PHE A 448 31.80 -10.70 -6.48
N THR A 449 32.96 -10.06 -6.59
CA THR A 449 34.21 -10.44 -5.90
C THR A 449 34.81 -9.22 -5.21
N GLY A 450 35.95 -9.38 -4.49
CA GLY A 450 36.75 -8.27 -3.97
C GLY A 450 36.29 -7.67 -2.66
N GLY A 451 35.18 -8.15 -2.13
CA GLY A 451 34.66 -7.70 -0.83
C GLY A 451 33.78 -6.46 -0.87
N ILE A 452 33.31 -6.06 0.30
CA ILE A 452 32.51 -4.84 0.49
C ILE A 452 33.46 -3.64 0.47
N PRO A 453 33.19 -2.57 -0.29
CA PRO A 453 34.07 -1.41 -0.34
C PRO A 453 34.34 -0.81 1.05
N ASN A 454 35.62 -0.59 1.35
CA ASN A 454 36.05 -0.15 2.68
C ASN A 454 35.53 1.24 3.08
N ASP A 455 35.17 2.07 2.10
CA ASP A 455 34.67 3.42 2.31
C ASP A 455 33.13 3.49 2.45
N ILE A 456 32.45 2.35 2.60
CA ILE A 456 30.99 2.33 2.78
C ILE A 456 30.51 3.28 3.87
N SER A 457 31.33 3.46 4.92
CA SER A 457 31.03 4.37 6.03
C SER A 457 30.94 5.85 5.63
N GLN A 458 31.36 6.20 4.40
CA GLN A 458 31.25 7.56 3.86
C GLN A 458 29.86 7.83 3.27
N ALA A 459 29.07 6.80 3.03
CA ALA A 459 27.70 6.93 2.49
C ALA A 459 26.72 7.39 3.58
N SER A 460 26.77 8.66 3.96
CA SER A 460 26.05 9.19 5.12
C SER A 460 24.52 9.07 5.03
N LYS A 461 23.96 8.91 3.81
CA LYS A 461 22.52 8.75 3.57
C LYS A 461 22.08 7.29 3.38
N LEU A 462 23.02 6.34 3.47
CA LEU A 462 22.72 4.92 3.21
C LEU A 462 21.77 4.37 4.28
N GLU A 463 20.64 3.88 3.83
CA GLU A 463 19.58 3.27 4.64
C GLU A 463 19.52 1.74 4.47
N TYR A 464 19.81 1.28 3.26
CA TYR A 464 19.67 -0.14 2.88
C TYR A 464 20.90 -0.58 2.09
N PHE A 465 21.54 -1.66 2.54
CA PHE A 465 22.67 -2.28 1.85
C PHE A 465 22.52 -3.80 1.86
N ASN A 466 22.50 -4.40 0.68
CA ASN A 466 22.37 -5.85 0.53
C ASN A 466 23.29 -6.37 -0.56
N VAL A 467 24.22 -7.26 -0.18
CA VAL A 467 25.10 -7.97 -1.12
C VAL A 467 24.97 -9.49 -0.97
N SER A 468 23.94 -9.97 -0.29
CA SER A 468 23.74 -11.41 0.01
C SER A 468 23.74 -12.27 -1.25
N HIS A 469 24.17 -13.51 -1.08
CA HIS A 469 24.22 -14.51 -2.18
C HIS A 469 25.14 -14.08 -3.32
N ASN A 470 26.33 -13.60 -2.94
CA ASN A 470 27.47 -13.43 -3.82
C ASN A 470 28.60 -14.34 -3.29
N PRO A 471 28.60 -15.62 -3.65
CA PRO A 471 29.48 -16.60 -2.95
C PRO A 471 30.97 -16.39 -3.15
N GLU A 472 31.35 -15.59 -4.15
CA GLU A 472 32.76 -15.29 -4.44
C GLU A 472 33.19 -13.91 -3.89
N LEU A 473 32.31 -13.18 -3.18
CA LEU A 473 32.57 -11.82 -2.73
C LEU A 473 33.80 -11.74 -1.81
N GLY A 474 33.78 -12.51 -0.73
CA GLY A 474 34.89 -12.56 0.24
C GLY A 474 35.08 -11.28 1.02
N GLY A 475 36.31 -11.11 1.55
CA GLY A 475 36.67 -9.90 2.27
C GLY A 475 36.20 -9.86 3.72
N LEU A 476 36.09 -8.65 4.25
CA LEU A 476 35.73 -8.37 5.64
C LEU A 476 34.50 -7.46 5.71
N VAL A 477 33.81 -7.42 6.84
CA VAL A 477 32.86 -6.34 7.13
C VAL A 477 33.66 -5.08 7.47
N PRO A 478 33.52 -3.99 6.73
CA PRO A 478 34.35 -2.78 6.99
C PRO A 478 34.14 -2.20 8.39
N ALA A 479 35.22 -1.74 9.01
CA ALA A 479 35.29 -1.46 10.45
C ALA A 479 34.26 -0.41 10.94
N LYS A 480 33.86 0.55 10.12
CA LYS A 480 32.98 1.64 10.53
C LYS A 480 31.56 1.53 9.96
N THR A 481 31.18 0.38 9.42
CA THR A 481 29.84 0.17 8.84
C THR A 481 28.72 0.56 9.81
N TRP A 482 28.85 0.14 11.08
CA TRP A 482 27.81 0.38 12.08
C TRP A 482 27.75 1.81 12.61
N SER A 483 28.63 2.70 12.10
CA SER A 483 28.59 4.13 12.46
C SER A 483 27.68 4.96 11.55
N LEU A 484 27.14 4.35 10.49
CA LEU A 484 26.18 4.99 9.59
C LEU A 484 24.87 5.28 10.32
N SER A 485 24.54 6.58 10.45
CA SER A 485 23.42 7.01 11.30
C SER A 485 22.03 6.68 10.74
N LEU A 486 21.92 6.49 9.42
CA LEU A 486 20.63 6.20 8.76
C LEU A 486 20.49 4.74 8.34
N LEU A 487 21.55 3.93 8.44
CA LEU A 487 21.53 2.54 7.99
C LEU A 487 20.52 1.72 8.80
N GLN A 488 19.53 1.17 8.13
CA GLN A 488 18.45 0.36 8.71
C GLN A 488 18.66 -1.13 8.45
N ASN A 489 19.13 -1.47 7.26
CA ASN A 489 19.33 -2.87 6.85
C ASN A 489 20.73 -3.09 6.31
N PHE A 490 21.41 -4.10 6.85
CA PHE A 490 22.69 -4.57 6.33
C PHE A 490 22.65 -6.08 6.14
N SER A 491 22.68 -6.53 4.88
CA SER A 491 22.59 -7.95 4.53
C SER A 491 23.78 -8.36 3.65
N ALA A 492 24.52 -9.36 4.10
CA ALA A 492 25.65 -9.94 3.37
C ALA A 492 25.76 -11.44 3.66
N SER A 493 24.62 -12.14 3.62
CA SER A 493 24.56 -13.59 3.83
C SER A 493 25.07 -14.37 2.61
N SER A 494 25.72 -15.50 2.82
CA SER A 494 26.23 -16.36 1.72
C SER A 494 27.21 -15.61 0.80
N CYS A 495 28.20 -14.94 1.40
CA CYS A 495 29.14 -14.07 0.70
C CYS A 495 30.61 -14.48 0.91
N ASN A 496 30.90 -15.60 1.61
CA ASN A 496 32.26 -16.03 1.94
C ASN A 496 33.06 -14.96 2.72
N ILE A 497 32.38 -14.12 3.49
CA ILE A 497 33.01 -13.08 4.32
C ILE A 497 33.76 -13.73 5.47
N THR A 498 34.93 -13.20 5.78
CA THR A 498 35.82 -13.72 6.84
C THR A 498 36.11 -12.66 7.91
N GLY A 499 36.89 -13.02 8.93
CA GLY A 499 37.34 -12.10 9.97
C GLY A 499 36.35 -11.97 11.11
N TYR A 500 36.39 -10.83 11.77
CA TYR A 500 35.61 -10.56 12.98
C TYR A 500 34.52 -9.53 12.74
N LEU A 501 33.45 -9.64 13.49
CA LEU A 501 32.39 -8.63 13.47
C LEU A 501 32.93 -7.33 14.11
N PRO A 502 32.94 -6.19 13.39
CA PRO A 502 33.44 -4.93 13.98
C PRO A 502 32.58 -4.45 15.14
N SER A 503 33.18 -3.68 16.04
CA SER A 503 32.45 -3.09 17.17
C SER A 503 31.38 -2.12 16.66
N PHE A 504 30.21 -2.18 17.30
CA PHE A 504 29.07 -1.32 16.96
C PHE A 504 29.31 0.10 17.51
N GLY A 505 29.33 1.06 16.59
CA GLY A 505 29.50 2.48 16.94
C GLY A 505 28.19 3.05 17.51
N LEU A 506 27.73 4.15 16.96
CA LEU A 506 26.49 4.81 17.40
C LEU A 506 25.23 3.99 17.11
N CYS A 507 25.20 3.26 16.00
CA CYS A 507 24.17 2.28 15.64
C CYS A 507 22.72 2.78 15.86
N LYS A 508 22.41 3.97 15.34
CA LYS A 508 21.15 4.65 15.67
C LYS A 508 19.90 4.05 15.04
N SER A 509 20.02 3.61 13.78
CA SER A 509 18.86 3.24 12.96
C SER A 509 18.83 1.77 12.52
N LEU A 510 19.87 1.01 12.82
CA LEU A 510 20.07 -0.34 12.32
C LEU A 510 19.03 -1.30 12.93
N SER A 511 18.11 -1.79 12.09
CA SER A 511 17.05 -2.70 12.50
C SER A 511 17.31 -4.15 12.08
N VAL A 512 18.06 -4.36 10.97
CA VAL A 512 18.31 -5.70 10.45
C VAL A 512 19.79 -5.92 10.13
N ILE A 513 20.33 -7.01 10.67
CA ILE A 513 21.67 -7.53 10.35
C ILE A 513 21.54 -8.97 9.86
N GLU A 514 21.93 -9.25 8.62
CA GLU A 514 21.95 -10.60 8.06
C GLU A 514 23.34 -10.92 7.52
N LEU A 515 24.04 -11.82 8.21
CA LEU A 515 25.40 -12.23 7.89
C LEU A 515 25.55 -13.76 7.91
N SER A 516 24.45 -14.48 7.77
CA SER A 516 24.47 -15.95 7.85
C SER A 516 25.23 -16.57 6.68
N THR A 517 25.71 -17.78 6.89
CA THR A 517 26.40 -18.60 5.88
C THR A 517 27.64 -17.86 5.35
N ASN A 518 28.55 -17.57 6.27
CA ASN A 518 29.85 -16.93 6.01
C ASN A 518 30.96 -17.67 6.77
N SER A 519 32.16 -17.10 6.84
CA SER A 519 33.29 -17.62 7.62
C SER A 519 33.74 -16.62 8.71
N LEU A 520 32.77 -15.87 9.24
CA LEU A 520 33.00 -14.93 10.35
C LEU A 520 33.35 -15.68 11.63
N SER A 521 34.25 -15.12 12.44
CA SER A 521 34.76 -15.77 13.64
C SER A 521 34.88 -14.80 14.82
N GLY A 522 35.36 -15.30 15.95
CA GLY A 522 35.50 -14.53 17.18
C GLY A 522 34.19 -14.39 17.94
N THR A 523 34.04 -13.35 18.74
CA THR A 523 32.86 -13.14 19.59
C THR A 523 31.99 -12.01 19.02
N VAL A 524 30.72 -12.03 19.33
CA VAL A 524 29.82 -10.89 19.02
C VAL A 524 30.17 -9.75 19.99
N PRO A 525 30.50 -8.55 19.48
CA PRO A 525 30.88 -7.44 20.35
C PRO A 525 29.75 -6.99 21.28
N ARG A 526 30.05 -6.77 22.56
CA ARG A 526 29.11 -6.26 23.55
C ARG A 526 28.49 -4.92 23.18
N SER A 527 29.21 -4.11 22.36
CA SER A 527 28.73 -2.82 21.86
C SER A 527 27.47 -2.95 20.98
N ILE A 528 27.01 -4.16 20.67
CA ILE A 528 25.71 -4.41 20.02
C ILE A 528 24.57 -3.78 20.84
N SER A 529 24.75 -3.58 22.14
CA SER A 529 23.81 -2.85 22.98
C SER A 529 23.51 -1.40 22.49
N ASN A 530 24.38 -0.84 21.65
CA ASN A 530 24.18 0.49 21.08
C ASN A 530 23.05 0.51 20.02
N CYS A 531 22.69 -0.67 19.47
CA CYS A 531 21.71 -0.80 18.39
C CYS A 531 20.29 -0.90 18.96
N GLN A 532 19.79 0.20 19.51
CA GLN A 532 18.54 0.22 20.30
C GLN A 532 17.27 -0.10 19.48
N VAL A 533 17.33 0.03 18.14
CA VAL A 533 16.19 -0.28 17.27
C VAL A 533 16.35 -1.62 16.53
N LEU A 534 17.36 -2.40 16.90
CA LEU A 534 17.64 -3.70 16.26
C LEU A 534 16.46 -4.66 16.49
N GLU A 535 15.91 -5.17 15.40
CA GLU A 535 14.76 -6.10 15.38
C GLU A 535 15.20 -7.52 15.03
N ARG A 536 16.21 -7.64 14.15
CA ARG A 536 16.65 -8.94 13.64
C ARG A 536 18.18 -8.99 13.53
N ILE A 537 18.76 -10.07 14.04
CA ILE A 537 20.15 -10.40 13.80
C ILE A 537 20.28 -11.89 13.43
N ASP A 538 20.87 -12.15 12.25
CA ASP A 538 21.10 -13.48 11.72
C ASP A 538 22.60 -13.67 11.47
N LEU A 539 23.25 -14.50 12.31
CA LEU A 539 24.66 -14.87 12.20
C LEU A 539 24.83 -16.39 12.00
N ALA A 540 23.75 -17.09 11.61
CA ALA A 540 23.77 -18.55 11.50
C ALA A 540 24.81 -19.04 10.49
N ASN A 541 25.30 -20.25 10.68
CA ASN A 541 26.28 -20.89 9.77
C ASN A 541 27.54 -20.03 9.61
N ASN A 542 28.26 -19.84 10.73
CA ASN A 542 29.52 -19.09 10.80
C ASN A 542 30.47 -19.83 11.77
N ASN A 543 31.59 -19.19 12.13
CA ASN A 543 32.60 -19.74 13.07
C ASN A 543 32.67 -18.92 14.37
N PHE A 544 31.57 -18.29 14.79
CA PHE A 544 31.53 -17.51 16.03
C PHE A 544 31.74 -18.39 17.25
N THR A 545 32.44 -17.83 18.26
CA THR A 545 32.80 -18.50 19.51
C THR A 545 32.43 -17.64 20.71
N GLY A 546 32.66 -18.17 21.92
CA GLY A 546 32.41 -17.47 23.18
C GLY A 546 30.92 -17.53 23.58
N HIS A 547 30.56 -16.71 24.56
CA HIS A 547 29.22 -16.73 25.12
C HIS A 547 28.22 -15.89 24.31
N LEU A 548 26.95 -16.26 24.41
CA LEU A 548 25.87 -15.45 23.86
C LEU A 548 25.89 -14.08 24.57
N PRO A 549 25.90 -12.97 23.83
CA PRO A 549 25.94 -11.65 24.46
C PRO A 549 24.63 -11.33 25.17
N GLU A 550 24.68 -11.22 26.49
CA GLU A 550 23.51 -10.93 27.34
C GLU A 550 22.92 -9.53 27.01
N GLU A 551 23.72 -8.66 26.43
CA GLU A 551 23.33 -7.31 25.99
C GLU A 551 22.18 -7.34 24.98
N LEU A 552 22.11 -8.37 24.13
CA LEU A 552 21.00 -8.56 23.19
C LEU A 552 19.64 -8.63 23.88
N ALA A 553 19.61 -9.27 25.07
CA ALA A 553 18.35 -9.44 25.82
C ALA A 553 17.79 -8.10 26.34
N SER A 554 18.62 -7.05 26.36
CA SER A 554 18.23 -5.71 26.83
C SER A 554 17.72 -4.81 25.71
N LEU A 555 17.79 -5.24 24.44
CA LEU A 555 17.36 -4.43 23.30
C LEU A 555 15.82 -4.43 23.22
N PRO A 556 15.20 -3.24 23.20
CA PRO A 556 13.74 -3.16 23.37
C PRO A 556 12.94 -3.66 22.16
N SER A 557 13.55 -3.68 20.96
CA SER A 557 12.86 -4.06 19.72
C SER A 557 13.27 -5.43 19.18
N LEU A 558 14.26 -6.10 19.79
CA LEU A 558 14.86 -7.29 19.21
C LEU A 558 13.88 -8.48 19.24
N ALA A 559 13.51 -8.91 18.04
CA ALA A 559 12.51 -9.97 17.85
C ALA A 559 13.13 -11.30 17.42
N VAL A 560 14.17 -11.25 16.58
CA VAL A 560 14.74 -12.47 15.99
C VAL A 560 16.27 -12.49 16.18
N VAL A 561 16.75 -13.55 16.82
CA VAL A 561 18.18 -13.85 16.97
C VAL A 561 18.41 -15.24 16.38
N ASP A 562 19.16 -15.33 15.28
CA ASP A 562 19.54 -16.62 14.71
C ASP A 562 21.07 -16.76 14.74
N PHE A 563 21.55 -17.61 15.65
CA PHE A 563 22.97 -17.91 15.85
C PHE A 563 23.25 -19.40 15.62
N ALA A 564 22.36 -20.10 14.92
CA ALA A 564 22.50 -21.55 14.68
C ALA A 564 23.78 -21.88 13.92
N HIS A 565 24.27 -23.12 14.13
CA HIS A 565 25.44 -23.62 13.43
C HIS A 565 26.67 -22.71 13.58
N ASN A 566 27.10 -22.56 14.85
CA ASN A 566 28.31 -21.81 15.23
C ASN A 566 29.06 -22.61 16.31
N SER A 567 29.96 -21.96 17.05
CA SER A 567 30.67 -22.56 18.17
C SER A 567 30.50 -21.75 19.47
N PHE A 568 29.30 -21.18 19.63
CA PHE A 568 28.94 -20.48 20.87
C PHE A 568 28.90 -21.50 22.04
N ASN A 569 29.36 -21.08 23.22
CA ASN A 569 29.45 -21.92 24.42
C ASN A 569 28.83 -21.24 25.65
N GLY A 570 28.92 -21.91 26.79
CA GLY A 570 28.35 -21.40 28.03
C GLY A 570 26.84 -21.62 28.09
N GLN A 571 26.14 -20.76 28.81
CA GLN A 571 24.70 -20.91 29.04
C GLN A 571 23.90 -19.83 28.31
N ILE A 572 22.61 -20.10 28.10
CA ILE A 572 21.69 -19.05 27.61
C ILE A 572 21.51 -18.04 28.76
N PRO A 573 21.91 -16.78 28.54
CA PRO A 573 21.78 -15.77 29.60
C PRO A 573 20.34 -15.65 30.12
N THR A 574 20.16 -15.64 31.41
CA THR A 574 18.84 -15.57 32.06
C THR A 574 18.10 -14.28 31.72
N LYS A 575 18.82 -13.23 31.30
CA LYS A 575 18.21 -11.97 30.87
C LYS A 575 17.26 -12.15 29.67
N PHE A 576 17.49 -13.15 28.80
CA PHE A 576 16.60 -13.43 27.68
C PHE A 576 15.18 -13.82 28.14
N ALA A 577 15.05 -14.35 29.34
CA ALA A 577 13.76 -14.66 29.96
C ALA A 577 12.89 -13.40 30.11
N ASN A 578 13.52 -12.25 30.35
CA ASN A 578 12.85 -10.98 30.60
C ASN A 578 12.64 -10.13 29.34
N SER A 579 13.17 -10.55 28.19
CA SER A 579 13.00 -9.78 26.93
C SER A 579 11.56 -9.82 26.44
N SER A 580 10.89 -8.69 26.42
CA SER A 580 9.47 -8.61 26.01
C SER A 580 9.26 -8.74 24.50
N SER A 581 10.24 -8.38 23.71
CA SER A 581 10.15 -8.34 22.23
C SER A 581 10.57 -9.65 21.55
N LEU A 582 11.31 -10.51 22.23
CA LEU A 582 11.96 -11.69 21.64
C LEU A 582 10.93 -12.74 21.18
N LEU A 583 10.92 -13.03 19.90
CA LEU A 583 10.05 -14.04 19.26
C LEU A 583 10.81 -15.32 18.93
N LEU A 584 12.09 -15.19 18.57
CA LEU A 584 12.93 -16.34 18.18
C LEU A 584 14.35 -16.13 18.69
N LEU A 585 14.83 -17.11 19.43
CA LEU A 585 16.26 -17.30 19.76
C LEU A 585 16.65 -18.69 19.22
N ASN A 586 17.27 -18.72 18.06
CA ASN A 586 17.76 -19.97 17.46
C ASN A 586 19.25 -20.09 17.76
N VAL A 587 19.60 -21.04 18.61
CA VAL A 587 20.99 -21.34 18.99
C VAL A 587 21.33 -22.81 18.69
N SER A 588 20.56 -23.45 17.82
CA SER A 588 20.77 -24.86 17.48
C SER A 588 22.18 -25.09 16.91
N PHE A 589 22.68 -26.29 17.12
CA PHE A 589 24.00 -26.73 16.60
C PHE A 589 25.13 -25.79 17.04
N ASN A 590 25.28 -25.67 18.34
CA ASN A 590 26.38 -24.94 19.03
C ASN A 590 26.96 -25.82 20.15
N ASP A 591 27.73 -25.24 21.08
CA ASP A 591 28.28 -25.92 22.23
C ASP A 591 27.70 -25.34 23.55
N ILE A 592 26.43 -24.94 23.48
CA ILE A 592 25.74 -24.29 24.61
C ILE A 592 25.29 -25.38 25.63
N SER A 593 25.34 -25.02 26.91
CA SER A 593 25.07 -25.96 28.00
C SER A 593 24.07 -25.39 29.02
N GLY A 594 23.66 -26.22 29.96
CA GLY A 594 22.77 -25.79 31.05
C GLY A 594 21.30 -25.74 30.67
N PRO A 595 20.47 -25.16 31.53
CA PRO A 595 19.02 -25.17 31.33
C PRO A 595 18.55 -24.06 30.38
N ILE A 596 17.62 -24.40 29.49
CA ILE A 596 16.85 -23.42 28.73
C ILE A 596 15.94 -22.66 29.72
N PRO A 597 15.81 -21.35 29.63
CA PRO A 597 14.89 -20.61 30.50
C PRO A 597 13.47 -21.16 30.42
N SER A 598 12.80 -21.26 31.57
CA SER A 598 11.53 -21.97 31.70
C SER A 598 10.30 -21.27 31.13
N GLU A 599 10.43 -20.00 30.72
CA GLU A 599 9.35 -19.16 30.23
C GLU A 599 8.70 -19.75 28.98
N MET A 600 7.38 -19.59 28.87
CA MET A 600 6.57 -20.16 27.79
C MET A 600 7.12 -19.81 26.40
N ARG A 601 7.67 -18.61 26.22
CA ARG A 601 8.22 -18.18 24.92
C ARG A 601 9.29 -19.14 24.37
N PHE A 602 10.16 -19.71 25.26
CA PHE A 602 11.21 -20.64 24.83
C PHE A 602 10.62 -21.96 24.37
N ARG A 603 9.53 -22.39 24.97
CA ARG A 603 8.79 -23.58 24.52
C ARG A 603 8.14 -23.36 23.17
N LEU A 604 7.63 -22.12 22.92
CA LEU A 604 6.99 -21.74 21.67
C LEU A 604 7.99 -21.67 20.50
N MET A 605 9.27 -21.43 20.78
CA MET A 605 10.32 -21.44 19.74
C MET A 605 10.56 -22.85 19.17
N GLY A 606 10.22 -23.88 19.93
CA GLY A 606 10.31 -25.27 19.50
C GLY A 606 11.69 -25.88 19.68
N GLU A 607 11.73 -27.22 19.62
CA GLU A 607 12.96 -27.99 19.78
C GLU A 607 14.04 -27.60 18.77
N SER A 608 13.63 -27.30 17.51
CA SER A 608 14.54 -26.98 16.41
C SER A 608 15.43 -25.78 16.70
N ALA A 609 15.00 -24.85 17.56
CA ALA A 609 15.80 -23.67 17.91
C ALA A 609 16.95 -23.97 18.91
N PHE A 610 16.96 -25.16 19.52
CA PHE A 610 17.89 -25.53 20.60
C PHE A 610 18.64 -26.82 20.35
N VAL A 611 18.17 -27.66 19.43
CA VAL A 611 18.74 -28.99 19.13
C VAL A 611 20.21 -28.87 18.70
N GLY A 612 20.99 -29.95 18.92
CA GLY A 612 22.38 -29.97 18.47
C GLY A 612 23.38 -29.40 19.50
N ASN A 613 22.91 -29.05 20.70
CA ASN A 613 23.75 -28.64 21.84
C ASN A 613 23.78 -29.78 22.86
N ARG A 614 24.94 -30.40 23.01
CA ARG A 614 25.08 -31.69 23.81
C ARG A 614 24.69 -31.57 25.25
N GLU A 615 24.96 -30.45 25.90
CA GLU A 615 24.77 -30.26 27.34
C GLU A 615 23.59 -29.30 27.63
N LEU A 616 22.80 -28.92 26.62
CA LEU A 616 21.64 -28.05 26.78
C LEU A 616 20.42 -28.91 27.15
N CYS A 617 19.64 -28.50 28.13
CA CYS A 617 18.53 -29.30 28.64
C CYS A 617 17.36 -28.41 29.08
N GLY A 618 16.22 -29.04 29.37
CA GLY A 618 15.00 -28.31 29.76
C GLY A 618 14.09 -28.07 28.55
N ALA A 619 12.80 -27.87 28.78
CA ALA A 619 11.82 -27.73 27.70
C ALA A 619 12.19 -26.57 26.77
N PRO A 620 12.10 -26.76 25.41
CA PRO A 620 11.47 -27.88 24.70
C PRO A 620 12.32 -29.13 24.50
N LEU A 621 13.58 -29.13 24.96
CA LEU A 621 14.45 -30.31 24.97
C LEU A 621 14.16 -31.21 26.16
N GLN A 622 14.96 -32.29 26.30
CA GLN A 622 14.86 -33.26 27.41
C GLN A 622 15.10 -32.56 28.75
N PRO A 623 14.43 -32.99 29.82
CA PRO A 623 14.65 -32.45 31.16
C PRO A 623 16.11 -32.53 31.61
N CYS A 624 16.56 -31.55 32.36
CA CYS A 624 17.92 -31.54 32.88
C CYS A 624 18.15 -32.72 33.86
N PRO A 625 19.32 -33.37 33.78
CA PRO A 625 19.60 -34.48 34.66
C PRO A 625 19.63 -34.05 36.13
N THR A 626 18.82 -34.68 36.96
CA THR A 626 18.82 -34.48 38.42
C THR A 626 19.99 -35.27 39.00
N SER A 627 20.86 -34.58 39.69
CA SER A 627 22.05 -35.22 40.34
C SER A 627 21.62 -36.10 41.51
N LYS A 628 21.38 -37.39 41.24
CA LYS A 628 21.37 -38.42 42.24
C LYS A 628 21.92 -39.71 41.62
N ILE A 629 23.12 -40.08 41.97
CA ILE A 629 23.74 -41.34 41.63
C ILE A 629 23.28 -42.39 42.59
N PRO A 630 22.72 -43.50 42.17
CA PRO A 630 22.82 -44.74 42.94
C PRO A 630 23.81 -45.68 42.26
N SER A 631 24.76 -46.08 43.07
CA SER A 631 25.79 -47.01 42.73
C SER A 631 25.23 -48.42 42.47
N GLY A 632 25.71 -49.06 41.48
CA GLY A 632 25.91 -50.48 41.46
C GLY A 632 24.87 -51.43 40.92
N LEU A 633 25.22 -51.96 39.72
CA LEU A 633 25.14 -53.44 39.52
C LEU A 633 25.92 -53.75 38.20
N GLN A 634 27.09 -54.31 38.38
CA GLN A 634 27.81 -55.00 37.30
C GLN A 634 27.34 -56.44 37.22
N LEU A 635 26.71 -56.77 36.11
CA LEU A 635 26.47 -58.16 35.79
C LEU A 635 27.51 -58.60 34.75
N GLY A 636 28.46 -59.42 35.22
CA GLY A 636 29.45 -60.05 34.39
C GLY A 636 28.83 -61.19 33.57
N ILE A 637 28.89 -61.09 32.25
CA ILE A 637 28.40 -62.08 31.32
C ILE A 637 29.59 -62.80 30.73
N ASN A 638 29.60 -64.11 30.89
CA ASN A 638 30.68 -65.05 30.45
C ASN A 638 30.74 -65.16 28.90
N LYS A 639 31.98 -65.37 28.39
CA LYS A 639 32.35 -65.36 26.98
C LYS A 639 31.72 -66.44 26.08
N THR A 640 31.17 -67.51 26.63
CA THR A 640 30.59 -68.60 25.89
C THR A 640 29.14 -68.36 25.42
N GLN A 641 28.43 -67.37 25.97
CA GLN A 641 27.08 -67.08 25.53
C GLN A 641 27.02 -66.10 24.33
N LYS A 642 28.14 -65.50 23.99
CA LYS A 642 28.15 -64.46 22.92
C LYS A 642 27.93 -65.03 21.53
N PHE A 643 28.32 -66.29 21.28
CA PHE A 643 28.19 -66.90 19.92
C PHE A 643 26.74 -67.31 19.64
N ALA A 644 26.01 -67.74 20.62
CA ALA A 644 24.61 -68.14 20.48
C ALA A 644 23.73 -66.89 20.30
N TRP A 645 24.05 -65.80 21.03
CA TRP A 645 23.31 -64.51 20.88
C TRP A 645 23.51 -63.87 19.53
N VAL A 646 24.74 -63.97 18.93
CA VAL A 646 25.00 -63.40 17.60
C VAL A 646 24.13 -64.13 16.55
N LEU A 647 23.99 -65.43 16.65
CA LEU A 647 23.16 -66.21 15.70
C LEU A 647 21.67 -65.93 15.89
N ILE A 648 21.22 -65.70 17.12
CA ILE A 648 19.83 -65.28 17.42
C ILE A 648 19.59 -63.85 16.92
N ILE A 649 20.52 -62.93 17.13
CA ILE A 649 20.43 -61.58 16.66
C ILE A 649 20.42 -61.50 15.14
N CYS A 650 21.27 -62.31 14.47
CA CYS A 650 21.26 -62.41 12.99
C CYS A 650 19.91 -62.94 12.47
N ALA A 651 19.37 -63.97 13.10
CA ALA A 651 18.07 -64.50 12.72
C ALA A 651 16.93 -63.54 12.97
N VAL A 652 16.97 -62.77 14.07
CA VAL A 652 16.00 -61.74 14.39
C VAL A 652 16.12 -60.58 13.41
N VAL A 653 17.35 -60.16 13.06
CA VAL A 653 17.59 -59.09 12.08
C VAL A 653 17.03 -59.46 10.71
N VAL A 654 17.27 -60.71 10.29
CA VAL A 654 16.73 -61.21 8.99
C VAL A 654 15.20 -61.27 9.07
N LEU A 655 14.63 -61.70 10.16
CA LEU A 655 13.19 -61.70 10.35
C LEU A 655 12.61 -60.26 10.38
N CYS A 656 13.28 -59.32 11.05
CA CYS A 656 12.88 -57.91 11.08
C CYS A 656 12.97 -57.27 9.69
N ILE A 657 14.02 -57.60 8.90
CA ILE A 657 14.18 -57.14 7.55
C ILE A 657 13.05 -57.70 6.66
N THR A 658 12.71 -58.97 6.79
CA THR A 658 11.63 -59.56 5.98
C THR A 658 10.27 -59.01 6.39
N VAL A 659 10.00 -58.85 7.72
CA VAL A 659 8.78 -58.26 8.22
C VAL A 659 8.70 -56.80 7.79
N SER A 660 9.82 -56.05 7.80
CA SER A 660 9.89 -54.67 7.33
C SER A 660 9.61 -54.57 5.85
N ILE A 661 10.17 -55.47 5.03
CA ILE A 661 9.91 -55.48 3.57
C ILE A 661 8.46 -55.82 3.28
N VAL A 662 7.88 -56.80 3.99
CA VAL A 662 6.47 -57.18 3.86
C VAL A 662 5.58 -56.01 4.39
N GLY A 663 5.97 -55.40 5.48
CA GLY A 663 5.29 -54.23 6.04
C GLY A 663 5.29 -53.06 5.07
N ILE A 664 6.45 -52.75 4.48
CA ILE A 664 6.58 -51.70 3.47
C ILE A 664 5.73 -52.05 2.22
N PHE A 665 5.65 -53.32 1.85
CA PHE A 665 4.83 -53.73 0.70
C PHE A 665 3.33 -53.60 1.00
N TYR A 666 2.91 -53.92 2.24
CA TYR A 666 1.52 -53.76 2.67
C TYR A 666 1.17 -52.27 2.90
N PHE A 667 2.10 -51.49 3.45
CA PHE A 667 1.90 -50.03 3.65
C PHE A 667 1.79 -49.28 2.33
N ARG A 668 2.48 -49.76 1.29
CA ARG A 668 2.39 -49.14 -0.06
C ARG A 668 1.05 -49.44 -0.76
N ARG A 669 0.27 -50.39 -0.27
CA ARG A 669 -1.02 -50.78 -0.87
C ARG A 669 -2.24 -50.19 -0.17
N GLY A 670 -2.05 -49.51 1.00
CA GLY A 670 -3.11 -48.79 1.67
C GLY A 670 -3.25 -47.39 1.09
N SER A 671 -4.34 -47.11 0.37
CA SER A 671 -4.58 -45.81 -0.24
C SER A 671 -4.99 -44.76 0.79
N GLY A 672 -4.04 -44.22 1.53
CA GLY A 672 -4.20 -42.98 2.26
C GLY A 672 -3.04 -42.09 1.89
N GLY A 673 -3.26 -40.98 1.18
CA GLY A 673 -2.20 -40.09 0.75
C GLY A 673 -1.27 -39.71 1.91
N ARG A 674 0.02 -39.77 1.64
CA ARG A 674 1.05 -39.48 2.65
C ARG A 674 0.92 -38.04 3.13
N TRP A 675 0.80 -37.85 4.43
CA TRP A 675 0.74 -36.53 5.07
C TRP A 675 2.09 -35.83 4.94
N ARG A 676 2.05 -34.56 4.57
CA ARG A 676 3.22 -33.69 4.47
C ARG A 676 3.03 -32.49 5.41
N MET A 677 4.11 -32.10 6.06
CA MET A 677 4.14 -30.90 6.89
C MET A 677 5.01 -29.85 6.21
N VAL A 678 4.45 -28.65 6.06
CA VAL A 678 5.18 -27.48 5.60
C VAL A 678 5.24 -26.52 6.78
N SER A 679 6.44 -26.32 7.30
CA SER A 679 6.69 -25.38 8.40
C SER A 679 7.41 -24.16 7.84
N PHE A 680 7.16 -23.01 8.43
CA PHE A 680 7.77 -21.77 7.98
C PHE A 680 9.04 -21.47 8.78
N ILE A 681 10.05 -20.93 8.11
CA ILE A 681 11.37 -20.65 8.68
C ILE A 681 11.22 -19.70 9.90
N GLY A 682 11.85 -20.07 11.01
CA GLY A 682 11.83 -19.28 12.24
C GLY A 682 10.59 -19.46 13.11
N LEU A 683 9.79 -20.49 12.83
CA LEU A 683 8.58 -20.79 13.61
C LEU A 683 8.69 -22.19 14.25
N PRO A 684 7.86 -22.49 15.26
CA PRO A 684 7.85 -23.82 15.88
C PRO A 684 7.70 -24.93 14.83
N GLN A 685 8.53 -25.94 14.90
CA GLN A 685 8.51 -27.06 13.96
C GLN A 685 7.65 -28.18 14.51
N PHE A 686 6.65 -28.58 13.75
CA PHE A 686 5.78 -29.70 14.05
C PHE A 686 5.94 -30.76 12.97
N THR A 687 5.78 -32.03 13.36
CA THR A 687 5.65 -33.11 12.37
C THR A 687 4.17 -33.30 12.02
N ALA A 688 3.90 -33.90 10.86
CA ALA A 688 2.54 -34.27 10.49
C ALA A 688 1.91 -35.22 11.53
N THR A 689 2.72 -36.06 12.15
CA THR A 689 2.28 -36.99 13.22
C THR A 689 1.84 -36.22 14.48
N ASP A 690 2.54 -35.18 14.84
CA ASP A 690 2.18 -34.33 16.01
C ASP A 690 0.80 -33.71 15.81
N VAL A 691 0.57 -33.14 14.63
CA VAL A 691 -0.70 -32.52 14.29
C VAL A 691 -1.85 -33.53 14.34
N LEU A 692 -1.67 -34.67 13.69
CA LEU A 692 -2.72 -35.71 13.64
C LEU A 692 -3.01 -36.32 15.01
N ARG A 693 -1.96 -36.51 15.84
CA ARG A 693 -2.12 -37.03 17.22
C ARG A 693 -2.90 -36.00 18.07
N SER A 694 -2.57 -34.74 17.97
CA SER A 694 -3.25 -33.68 18.75
C SER A 694 -4.74 -33.56 18.37
N LEU A 695 -5.05 -33.78 17.09
CA LEU A 695 -6.43 -33.74 16.60
C LEU A 695 -7.25 -35.00 16.95
N SER A 696 -6.58 -36.11 17.23
CA SER A 696 -7.24 -37.39 17.61
C SER A 696 -7.45 -37.53 19.13
N SER A 697 -6.80 -36.68 19.93
CA SER A 697 -6.97 -36.74 21.41
C SER A 697 -8.33 -36.11 21.75
N THR A 698 -8.97 -36.68 22.78
CA THR A 698 -10.34 -36.32 23.22
C THR A 698 -10.44 -34.90 23.85
N GLU A 699 -9.36 -34.14 23.87
CA GLU A 699 -9.33 -32.77 24.40
C GLU A 699 -9.45 -31.69 23.30
N VAL A 700 -10.26 -31.93 22.28
CA VAL A 700 -10.62 -30.87 21.31
C VAL A 700 -11.63 -29.96 22.01
N ILE A 701 -11.13 -28.91 22.64
CA ILE A 701 -11.93 -27.96 23.38
C ILE A 701 -12.30 -26.81 22.44
N GLU A 702 -13.57 -26.75 22.09
CA GLU A 702 -14.24 -25.69 21.31
C GLU A 702 -14.01 -25.64 19.80
N THR A 703 -15.03 -25.94 19.06
CA THR A 703 -15.14 -25.63 17.63
C THR A 703 -15.90 -24.31 17.46
N VAL A 704 -15.22 -23.30 16.95
CA VAL A 704 -15.87 -22.05 16.55
C VAL A 704 -16.19 -22.15 15.06
N PRO A 705 -17.47 -22.17 14.68
CA PRO A 705 -17.80 -22.21 13.24
C PRO A 705 -17.46 -20.88 12.56
N THR A 706 -16.68 -20.95 11.47
CA THR A 706 -16.36 -19.80 10.62
C THR A 706 -16.90 -20.07 9.22
N LEU A 707 -17.03 -19.01 8.39
CA LEU A 707 -17.53 -19.12 7.01
C LEU A 707 -16.69 -20.06 6.14
N SER A 708 -15.41 -20.24 6.47
CA SER A 708 -14.47 -21.04 5.70
C SER A 708 -14.12 -22.39 6.35
N GLY A 709 -14.89 -22.82 7.39
CA GLY A 709 -14.65 -24.11 8.09
C GLY A 709 -14.56 -23.92 9.61
N SER A 710 -14.35 -25.03 10.33
CA SER A 710 -14.23 -25.02 11.78
C SER A 710 -12.79 -24.78 12.22
N VAL A 711 -12.61 -23.98 13.25
CA VAL A 711 -11.32 -23.77 13.94
C VAL A 711 -11.40 -24.47 15.28
N CYS A 712 -10.41 -25.29 15.59
CA CYS A 712 -10.34 -25.98 16.88
C CYS A 712 -9.03 -25.66 17.60
N LYS A 713 -9.10 -25.64 18.93
CA LYS A 713 -7.93 -25.52 19.78
C LYS A 713 -7.29 -26.89 19.94
N ALA A 714 -5.99 -26.99 19.70
CA ALA A 714 -5.26 -28.25 19.86
C ALA A 714 -3.98 -28.03 20.67
N VAL A 715 -3.65 -28.97 21.53
CA VAL A 715 -2.40 -28.95 22.27
C VAL A 715 -1.43 -29.93 21.59
N MET A 716 -0.34 -29.41 21.07
CA MET A 716 0.70 -30.23 20.42
C MET A 716 1.43 -31.08 21.48
N PRO A 717 2.06 -32.23 21.09
CA PRO A 717 2.84 -33.02 22.02
C PRO A 717 3.98 -32.25 22.73
N THR A 718 4.39 -31.14 22.12
CA THR A 718 5.39 -30.22 22.69
C THR A 718 4.83 -29.34 23.83
N GLY A 719 3.53 -29.43 24.13
CA GLY A 719 2.86 -28.57 25.11
C GLY A 719 2.37 -27.26 24.58
N ILE A 720 2.66 -26.96 23.30
CA ILE A 720 2.26 -25.71 22.63
C ILE A 720 0.79 -25.82 22.22
N THR A 721 0.00 -24.83 22.63
CA THR A 721 -1.39 -24.70 22.17
C THR A 721 -1.43 -23.96 20.84
N VAL A 722 -2.16 -24.51 19.87
CA VAL A 722 -2.32 -23.90 18.54
C VAL A 722 -3.81 -23.86 18.19
N SER A 723 -4.16 -22.93 17.33
CA SER A 723 -5.45 -22.91 16.64
C SER A 723 -5.31 -23.66 15.33
N VAL A 724 -6.12 -24.68 15.10
CA VAL A 724 -6.05 -25.52 13.88
C VAL A 724 -7.31 -25.34 13.08
N LYS A 725 -7.12 -24.99 11.81
CA LYS A 725 -8.23 -24.84 10.85
C LYS A 725 -8.17 -25.96 9.82
N LYS A 726 -9.27 -26.68 9.68
CA LYS A 726 -9.44 -27.74 8.69
C LYS A 726 -9.94 -27.14 7.37
N ILE A 727 -9.31 -27.50 6.24
CA ILE A 727 -9.72 -27.10 4.90
C ILE A 727 -9.80 -28.37 4.02
N GLU A 728 -10.92 -28.59 3.37
CA GLU A 728 -11.11 -29.67 2.40
C GLU A 728 -10.84 -29.13 0.99
N VAL A 729 -9.99 -29.80 0.26
CA VAL A 729 -9.50 -29.36 -1.04
C VAL A 729 -9.51 -30.52 -2.05
N ASP A 730 -9.92 -30.24 -3.26
CA ASP A 730 -9.81 -31.18 -4.38
C ASP A 730 -8.33 -31.58 -4.60
N ALA A 731 -8.09 -32.89 -4.78
CA ALA A 731 -6.74 -33.44 -4.97
C ALA A 731 -5.96 -32.73 -6.11
N LYS A 732 -6.65 -32.37 -7.19
CA LYS A 732 -6.05 -31.67 -8.33
C LYS A 732 -5.62 -30.23 -8.04
N LYS A 733 -6.12 -29.63 -6.95
CA LYS A 733 -5.86 -28.22 -6.58
C LYS A 733 -4.86 -28.10 -5.44
N MET A 734 -4.45 -29.18 -4.79
CA MET A 734 -3.67 -29.15 -3.56
C MET A 734 -2.30 -28.45 -3.74
N ASN A 735 -1.64 -28.62 -4.92
CA ASN A 735 -0.36 -27.95 -5.17
C ASN A 735 -0.49 -26.43 -5.18
N GLY A 736 -1.57 -25.90 -5.79
CA GLY A 736 -1.85 -24.46 -5.77
C GLY A 736 -2.21 -23.94 -4.38
N VAL A 737 -2.89 -24.78 -3.59
CA VAL A 737 -3.20 -24.43 -2.18
C VAL A 737 -1.91 -24.35 -1.37
N SER A 738 -1.00 -25.31 -1.53
CA SER A 738 0.27 -25.33 -0.80
C SER A 738 1.12 -24.08 -1.11
N GLU A 739 1.16 -23.66 -2.38
CA GLU A 739 1.86 -22.44 -2.78
C GLU A 739 1.21 -21.19 -2.16
N SER A 740 -0.12 -21.10 -2.23
CA SER A 740 -0.88 -19.99 -1.65
C SER A 740 -0.66 -19.91 -0.12
N VAL A 741 -0.73 -21.04 0.57
CA VAL A 741 -0.51 -21.12 2.02
C VAL A 741 0.93 -20.66 2.36
N SER A 742 1.92 -21.05 1.52
CA SER A 742 3.30 -20.61 1.74
C SER A 742 3.44 -19.08 1.64
N ARG A 743 2.71 -18.45 0.72
CA ARG A 743 2.70 -16.98 0.61
C ARG A 743 2.03 -16.33 1.83
N LEU A 744 0.92 -16.90 2.32
CA LEU A 744 0.24 -16.38 3.52
C LEU A 744 1.12 -16.54 4.77
N GLY A 745 1.87 -17.64 4.89
CA GLY A 745 2.77 -17.88 6.02
C GLY A 745 3.98 -16.94 6.04
N ASN A 746 4.30 -16.33 4.88
CA ASN A 746 5.36 -15.33 4.76
C ASN A 746 4.84 -13.90 4.97
N ALA A 747 3.53 -13.71 5.17
CA ALA A 747 2.95 -12.40 5.50
C ALA A 747 3.00 -12.22 7.01
N ARG A 748 4.05 -11.57 7.50
CA ARG A 748 4.32 -11.40 8.94
C ARG A 748 4.26 -9.94 9.33
N HIS A 749 3.38 -9.62 10.27
CA HIS A 749 3.22 -8.28 10.81
C HIS A 749 2.65 -8.40 12.23
N LYS A 750 2.96 -7.45 13.10
CA LYS A 750 2.55 -7.48 14.51
C LYS A 750 1.02 -7.56 14.69
N ASN A 751 0.25 -7.05 13.75
CA ASN A 751 -1.22 -7.07 13.80
C ASN A 751 -1.84 -8.14 12.88
N LEU A 752 -1.06 -9.18 12.52
CA LEU A 752 -1.58 -10.35 11.80
C LEU A 752 -1.39 -11.60 12.66
N LEU A 753 -2.39 -12.46 12.66
CA LEU A 753 -2.27 -13.76 13.35
C LEU A 753 -1.28 -14.65 12.57
N ARG A 754 -0.28 -15.13 13.26
CA ARG A 754 0.85 -15.85 12.66
C ARG A 754 0.44 -17.25 12.24
N LEU A 755 0.60 -17.58 10.95
CA LEU A 755 0.41 -18.93 10.41
C LEU A 755 1.71 -19.74 10.63
N LEU A 756 1.61 -20.84 11.40
CA LEU A 756 2.75 -21.66 11.82
C LEU A 756 3.11 -22.74 10.80
N GLY A 757 2.11 -23.24 10.11
CA GLY A 757 2.37 -24.28 9.10
C GLY A 757 1.11 -24.87 8.48
N UNK A 758 1.12 -25.88 7.53
CA UNK A 758 0.28 -26.43 7.01
C UNK A 758 0.51 -27.73 7.06
N CYS A 759 -0.22 -28.60 7.43
CA CYS A 759 -0.13 -30.07 7.35
C CYS A 759 -1.19 -30.57 6.37
N HIS A 760 -0.80 -31.30 5.33
CA HIS A 760 -1.75 -31.68 4.29
C HIS A 760 -1.49 -33.07 3.68
N ASN A 761 -2.54 -33.63 3.10
CA ASN A 761 -2.45 -34.79 2.23
C ASN A 761 -3.07 -34.43 0.86
N GLN A 762 -3.59 -35.38 0.12
CA GLN A 762 -4.16 -35.16 -1.22
C GLN A 762 -5.49 -34.39 -1.20
N ASN A 763 -6.28 -34.50 -0.13
CA ASN A 763 -7.65 -33.98 -0.08
C ASN A 763 -7.95 -33.08 1.10
N LEU A 764 -7.02 -32.96 2.03
CA LEU A 764 -7.27 -32.30 3.30
C LEU A 764 -6.03 -31.49 3.74
N ALA A 765 -6.25 -30.30 4.24
CA ALA A 765 -5.21 -29.48 4.82
C ALA A 765 -5.61 -28.95 6.20
N TYR A 766 -4.66 -28.96 7.12
CA TYR A 766 -4.78 -28.34 8.44
C TYR A 766 -3.82 -27.16 8.49
N LEU A 767 -4.37 -25.96 8.68
CA LEU A 767 -3.60 -24.75 8.90
C LEU A 767 -3.43 -24.55 10.40
N LEU A 768 -2.20 -24.32 10.82
CA LEU A 768 -1.85 -24.14 12.23
C LEU A 768 -1.50 -22.69 12.50
N TYR A 769 -2.19 -22.08 13.44
CA TYR A 769 -1.99 -20.68 13.84
C TYR A 769 -1.61 -20.59 15.32
N ASP A 770 -1.00 -19.49 15.72
CA ASP A 770 -0.86 -19.16 17.15
C ASP A 770 -2.24 -19.18 17.82
N TYR A 771 -2.29 -19.69 19.04
CA TYR A 771 -3.48 -19.59 19.88
C TYR A 771 -3.38 -18.34 20.74
N LEU A 772 -4.33 -17.42 20.57
CA LEU A 772 -4.39 -16.19 21.36
C LEU A 772 -5.52 -16.31 22.40
N PRO A 773 -5.20 -16.14 23.71
CA PRO A 773 -6.11 -16.55 24.78
C PRO A 773 -7.28 -15.60 25.05
N ASN A 774 -7.21 -14.34 24.58
CA ASN A 774 -8.19 -13.33 24.93
C ASN A 774 -9.41 -13.27 23.99
N GLY A 775 -9.58 -14.28 23.13
CA GLY A 775 -10.72 -14.39 22.26
C GLY A 775 -10.74 -13.33 21.16
N ASN A 776 -11.92 -13.04 20.62
CA ASN A 776 -12.07 -12.17 19.45
C ASN A 776 -12.90 -10.91 19.77
N LEU A 777 -12.87 -9.96 18.83
CA LEU A 777 -13.54 -8.68 18.98
C LEU A 777 -15.07 -8.83 19.08
N ALA A 778 -15.68 -9.77 18.37
CA ALA A 778 -17.14 -9.96 18.43
C ALA A 778 -17.61 -10.36 19.83
N GLU A 779 -16.81 -11.17 20.53
CA GLU A 779 -17.08 -11.54 21.93
C GLU A 779 -16.87 -10.37 22.89
N LYS A 780 -15.93 -9.51 22.59
CA LYS A 780 -15.48 -8.44 23.48
C LYS A 780 -16.08 -7.08 23.17
N ILE A 781 -16.81 -6.94 22.07
CA ILE A 781 -17.26 -5.63 21.56
C ILE A 781 -18.24 -4.93 22.52
N LYS A 782 -19.01 -5.68 23.26
CA LYS A 782 -20.00 -5.17 24.22
C LYS A 782 -19.36 -4.71 25.55
N VAL A 783 -18.08 -5.06 25.78
CA VAL A 783 -17.36 -4.64 26.96
C VAL A 783 -16.99 -3.18 26.82
N LYS A 784 -17.48 -2.35 27.76
CA LYS A 784 -17.19 -0.91 27.73
C LYS A 784 -15.69 -0.68 27.92
N ARG A 785 -15.10 0.12 27.05
CA ARG A 785 -13.67 0.47 27.05
C ARG A 785 -13.50 1.99 26.97
N ASP A 786 -12.41 2.47 27.53
CA ASP A 786 -12.01 3.86 27.37
C ASP A 786 -11.61 4.15 25.93
N TRP A 787 -11.46 5.43 25.59
CA TRP A 787 -11.15 5.87 24.24
C TRP A 787 -9.79 5.34 23.75
N ALA A 788 -8.78 5.34 24.61
CA ALA A 788 -7.43 4.89 24.25
C ALA A 788 -7.43 3.41 23.84
N ALA A 789 -8.19 2.56 24.56
CA ALA A 789 -8.32 1.14 24.20
C ALA A 789 -9.07 0.93 22.88
N LYS A 790 -10.11 1.72 22.62
CA LYS A 790 -10.85 1.68 21.34
C LYS A 790 -9.96 2.10 20.17
N TYR A 791 -9.24 3.18 20.34
CA TYR A 791 -8.29 3.67 19.33
C TYR A 791 -7.22 2.63 19.03
N LYS A 792 -6.68 1.97 20.07
CA LYS A 792 -5.67 0.90 19.93
C LYS A 792 -6.20 -0.23 19.03
N ILE A 793 -7.47 -0.62 19.20
CA ILE A 793 -8.10 -1.64 18.35
C ILE A 793 -8.16 -1.16 16.91
N VAL A 794 -8.70 0.04 16.68
CA VAL A 794 -8.90 0.59 15.34
C VAL A 794 -7.56 0.73 14.58
N ILE A 795 -6.56 1.35 15.23
CA ILE A 795 -5.25 1.59 14.58
C ILE A 795 -4.49 0.28 14.31
N GLY A 796 -4.63 -0.72 15.19
CA GLY A 796 -4.00 -2.02 15.00
C GLY A 796 -4.58 -2.76 13.79
N ILE A 797 -5.90 -2.76 13.63
CA ILE A 797 -6.56 -3.34 12.45
C ILE A 797 -6.11 -2.61 11.18
N ALA A 798 -6.08 -1.27 11.22
CA ALA A 798 -5.64 -0.45 10.07
C ALA A 798 -4.20 -0.79 9.64
N ARG A 799 -3.30 -0.97 10.62
CA ARG A 799 -1.90 -1.35 10.34
C ARG A 799 -1.79 -2.72 9.67
N GLY A 800 -2.54 -3.69 10.19
CA GLY A 800 -2.57 -5.04 9.61
C GLY A 800 -3.09 -5.03 8.18
N LEU A 801 -4.17 -4.30 7.90
CA LEU A 801 -4.75 -4.19 6.56
C LEU A 801 -3.83 -3.41 5.61
N SER A 802 -3.25 -2.31 6.06
CA SER A 802 -2.33 -1.52 5.24
C SER A 802 -1.14 -2.39 4.80
N PHE A 803 -0.58 -3.20 5.72
CA PHE A 803 0.49 -4.13 5.40
C PHE A 803 0.07 -5.14 4.33
N LEU A 804 -1.12 -5.73 4.45
CA LEU A 804 -1.62 -6.72 3.48
C LEU A 804 -1.86 -6.09 2.10
N HIS A 805 -2.38 -4.86 2.06
CA HIS A 805 -2.78 -4.17 0.83
C HIS A 805 -1.62 -3.49 0.11
N HIS A 806 -0.62 -2.97 0.83
CA HIS A 806 0.39 -2.07 0.26
C HIS A 806 1.83 -2.55 0.42
N ASP A 807 2.16 -3.28 1.52
CA ASP A 807 3.52 -3.75 1.77
C ASP A 807 3.78 -5.13 1.18
N ARG A 808 2.74 -5.79 0.63
CA ARG A 808 2.87 -7.11 -0.02
C ARG A 808 2.62 -6.99 -1.52
N TYR A 809 3.38 -7.76 -2.28
CA TYR A 809 3.17 -7.84 -3.73
C TYR A 809 3.17 -9.29 -4.17
N PRO A 810 2.11 -9.74 -4.83
CA PRO A 810 0.84 -9.03 -5.03
C PRO A 810 0.12 -8.76 -3.72
N ALA A 811 -0.74 -7.73 -3.70
CA ALA A 811 -1.55 -7.36 -2.55
C ALA A 811 -2.39 -8.56 -2.09
N ILE A 812 -2.55 -8.71 -0.78
CA ILE A 812 -3.33 -9.80 -0.21
C ILE A 812 -4.64 -9.23 0.36
N PRO A 813 -5.77 -9.41 -0.30
CA PRO A 813 -7.04 -9.05 0.34
C PRO A 813 -7.28 -9.95 1.56
N HIS A 814 -7.81 -9.38 2.62
CA HIS A 814 -8.25 -10.16 3.77
C HIS A 814 -9.36 -11.11 3.33
N GLY A 815 -10.39 -10.56 2.66
CA GLY A 815 -11.45 -11.32 2.04
C GLY A 815 -12.59 -11.77 2.96
N ASP A 816 -12.39 -11.72 4.28
CA ASP A 816 -13.42 -12.06 5.28
C ASP A 816 -13.18 -11.25 6.56
N LEU A 817 -13.00 -9.93 6.41
CA LEU A 817 -12.77 -9.04 7.55
C LEU A 817 -14.05 -8.78 8.31
N ARG A 818 -14.08 -9.18 9.59
CA ARG A 818 -15.23 -9.01 10.52
C ARG A 818 -14.75 -9.12 11.95
N ALA A 819 -15.54 -8.66 12.91
CA ALA A 819 -15.15 -8.60 14.32
C ALA A 819 -14.72 -9.97 14.88
N SER A 820 -15.31 -11.10 14.44
CA SER A 820 -14.92 -12.44 14.87
C SER A 820 -13.53 -12.86 14.38
N ASN A 821 -13.01 -12.22 13.32
CA ASN A 821 -11.69 -12.50 12.75
C ASN A 821 -10.61 -11.50 13.22
N VAL A 822 -10.93 -10.70 14.23
CA VAL A 822 -9.97 -9.85 14.96
C VAL A 822 -9.76 -10.47 16.33
N VAL A 823 -8.61 -11.07 16.58
CA VAL A 823 -8.31 -11.80 17.84
C VAL A 823 -7.28 -11.03 18.67
N PHE A 824 -7.28 -11.25 19.98
CA PHE A 824 -6.47 -10.47 20.90
C PHE A 824 -5.37 -11.28 21.59
N ASP A 825 -4.18 -10.72 21.63
CA ASP A 825 -3.08 -11.28 22.43
C ASP A 825 -3.23 -10.94 23.92
N GLU A 826 -2.25 -11.33 24.72
CA GLU A 826 -2.22 -11.12 26.19
C GLU A 826 -2.30 -9.63 26.57
N ASN A 827 -1.84 -8.73 25.69
CA ASN A 827 -1.81 -7.29 25.88
C ASN A 827 -2.99 -6.57 25.25
N MET A 828 -4.01 -7.31 24.82
CA MET A 828 -5.17 -6.77 24.10
C MET A 828 -4.79 -6.03 22.80
N GLU A 829 -3.69 -6.47 22.15
CA GLU A 829 -3.32 -6.01 20.83
C GLU A 829 -4.15 -6.78 19.79
N PRO A 830 -4.76 -6.12 18.81
CA PRO A 830 -5.57 -6.83 17.80
C PRO A 830 -4.70 -7.48 16.71
N HIS A 831 -5.05 -8.68 16.32
CA HIS A 831 -4.42 -9.44 15.23
C HIS A 831 -5.48 -9.91 14.26
N LEU A 832 -5.28 -9.68 12.97
CA LEU A 832 -6.18 -10.13 11.90
C LEU A 832 -5.96 -11.62 11.65
N ALA A 833 -7.03 -12.41 11.77
CA ALA A 833 -7.04 -13.85 11.55
C ALA A 833 -7.74 -14.17 10.22
N GLU A 834 -7.40 -15.30 9.63
CA GLU A 834 -8.05 -15.86 8.42
C GLU A 834 -7.87 -15.05 7.12
N PHE A 835 -6.94 -14.11 7.07
CA PHE A 835 -6.69 -13.30 5.87
C PHE A 835 -6.27 -14.18 4.68
N GLY A 836 -6.79 -13.89 3.51
CA GLY A 836 -6.47 -14.56 2.26
C GLY A 836 -7.09 -15.94 2.06
N LEU A 837 -7.71 -16.54 3.08
CA LEU A 837 -8.23 -17.93 3.02
C LEU A 837 -9.37 -18.09 2.01
N LYS A 838 -10.16 -17.06 1.78
CA LYS A 838 -11.28 -17.05 0.82
C LYS A 838 -10.84 -17.49 -0.59
N PHE A 839 -9.56 -17.29 -0.90
CA PHE A 839 -9.02 -17.51 -2.26
C PHE A 839 -8.31 -18.86 -2.43
N LEU A 840 -8.16 -19.64 -1.35
CA LEU A 840 -7.53 -20.95 -1.44
C LEU A 840 -8.39 -21.92 -2.29
N GLY A 841 -7.78 -22.58 -3.23
CA GLY A 841 -8.42 -23.60 -4.06
C GLY A 841 -9.28 -23.09 -5.21
N LYS A 842 -9.46 -21.79 -5.41
CA LYS A 842 -10.19 -21.23 -6.56
C LYS A 842 -9.26 -21.11 -7.77
N SER A 843 -9.44 -21.99 -8.77
CA SER A 843 -8.51 -22.14 -9.89
C SER A 843 -8.49 -20.95 -10.86
N LYS A 844 -9.63 -20.31 -11.11
CA LYS A 844 -9.71 -19.21 -12.10
C LYS A 844 -9.45 -17.81 -11.52
N ASN A 845 -9.64 -17.63 -10.21
CA ASN A 845 -9.54 -16.33 -9.57
C ASN A 845 -8.64 -16.36 -8.33
N ASN A 846 -7.58 -17.15 -8.35
CA ASN A 846 -6.66 -17.23 -7.21
C ASN A 846 -5.57 -16.17 -7.35
N PRO A 847 -5.58 -15.11 -6.49
CA PRO A 847 -4.54 -14.08 -6.53
C PRO A 847 -3.13 -14.61 -6.28
N PHE A 848 -3.02 -15.86 -5.85
CA PHE A 848 -1.74 -16.44 -5.44
C PHE A 848 -1.17 -17.45 -6.46
N SER A 849 -1.86 -17.70 -7.60
CA SER A 849 -1.38 -18.69 -8.57
C SER A 849 -0.25 -18.13 -9.44
N ALA A 850 0.88 -18.83 -9.47
CA ALA A 850 2.01 -18.49 -10.33
C ALA A 850 1.66 -18.61 -11.83
N ALA A 851 0.69 -19.46 -12.17
CA ALA A 851 0.17 -19.55 -13.54
C ALA A 851 -0.57 -18.26 -13.95
N ASN A 852 -1.03 -17.49 -12.98
CA ASN A 852 -1.74 -16.24 -13.21
C ASN A 852 -0.83 -15.02 -13.33
N SER A 853 0.49 -15.18 -13.09
CA SER A 853 1.47 -14.15 -13.48
C SER A 853 1.62 -14.07 -15.02
N ARG A 854 0.98 -14.98 -15.73
CA ARG A 854 0.96 -15.07 -17.22
C ARG A 854 -0.43 -14.85 -17.83
N ILE A 855 -1.43 -14.38 -17.08
CA ILE A 855 -2.78 -14.32 -17.65
C ILE A 855 -3.15 -12.88 -18.02
N GLU A 856 -3.32 -12.77 -19.10
CA GLU A 856 -4.08 -12.30 -20.20
C GLU A 856 -5.48 -11.68 -19.88
N THR A 857 -5.94 -11.53 -18.67
CA THR A 857 -7.29 -11.02 -18.46
C THR A 857 -7.34 -9.96 -17.36
N GLY A 858 -7.70 -8.76 -17.73
CA GLY A 858 -8.01 -7.65 -16.83
C GLY A 858 -9.05 -7.96 -15.76
N GLU A 859 -9.81 -9.04 -15.90
CA GLU A 859 -10.77 -9.54 -14.91
C GLU A 859 -10.14 -9.89 -13.56
N TYR A 860 -8.90 -10.33 -13.58
CA TYR A 860 -8.20 -10.76 -12.36
C TYR A 860 -7.83 -9.57 -11.47
N ASN A 861 -7.25 -8.54 -12.05
CA ASN A 861 -6.89 -7.32 -11.31
C ASN A 861 -8.14 -6.63 -10.75
N ASN A 862 -9.24 -6.65 -11.49
CA ASN A 862 -10.51 -6.08 -11.04
C ASN A 862 -11.10 -6.87 -9.85
N ALA A 863 -11.04 -8.20 -9.88
CA ALA A 863 -11.56 -9.03 -8.79
C ALA A 863 -10.77 -8.83 -7.49
N VAL A 864 -9.45 -8.75 -7.56
CA VAL A 864 -8.61 -8.45 -6.39
C VAL A 864 -8.92 -7.04 -5.87
N LYS A 865 -9.01 -6.08 -6.78
CA LYS A 865 -9.31 -4.67 -6.45
C LYS A 865 -10.65 -4.55 -5.74
N GLU A 866 -11.68 -5.27 -6.21
CA GLU A 866 -13.00 -5.30 -5.54
C GLU A 866 -12.91 -5.84 -4.12
N GLU A 867 -12.10 -6.89 -3.92
CA GLU A 867 -11.93 -7.47 -2.58
C GLU A 867 -11.15 -6.53 -1.65
N LEU A 868 -10.14 -5.80 -2.17
CA LEU A 868 -9.44 -4.78 -1.38
C LEU A 868 -10.41 -3.67 -0.95
N TYR A 869 -11.28 -3.22 -1.85
CA TYR A 869 -12.32 -2.24 -1.52
C TYR A 869 -13.35 -2.80 -0.52
N MET A 870 -13.64 -4.11 -0.59
CA MET A 870 -14.56 -4.73 0.37
C MET A 870 -13.92 -4.79 1.77
N ASP A 871 -12.62 -5.05 1.86
CA ASP A 871 -11.90 -5.00 3.14
C ASP A 871 -11.98 -3.61 3.77
N VAL A 872 -11.83 -2.55 2.96
CA VAL A 872 -11.96 -1.17 3.43
C VAL A 872 -13.37 -0.92 3.97
N TYR A 873 -14.41 -1.38 3.25
CA TYR A 873 -15.80 -1.27 3.69
C TYR A 873 -16.01 -1.96 5.04
N ASN A 874 -15.55 -3.20 5.13
CA ASN A 874 -15.70 -4.01 6.36
C ASN A 874 -14.93 -3.38 7.52
N PHE A 875 -13.78 -2.75 7.24
CA PHE A 875 -13.03 -2.01 8.26
C PHE A 875 -13.86 -0.84 8.80
N GLY A 876 -14.52 -0.09 7.91
CA GLY A 876 -15.43 0.99 8.32
C GLY A 876 -16.56 0.49 9.23
N GLU A 877 -17.18 -0.64 8.88
CA GLU A 877 -18.21 -1.30 9.70
C GLU A 877 -17.65 -1.64 11.10
N ILE A 878 -16.44 -2.22 11.16
CA ILE A 878 -15.80 -2.57 12.44
C ILE A 878 -15.54 -1.31 13.29
N ILE A 879 -15.10 -0.20 12.68
CA ILE A 879 -14.93 1.06 13.42
C ILE A 879 -16.26 1.47 14.06
N LEU A 880 -17.35 1.45 13.31
CA LEU A 880 -18.67 1.81 13.82
C LEU A 880 -19.11 0.87 14.96
N GLU A 881 -18.84 -0.43 14.83
CA GLU A 881 -19.10 -1.39 15.88
C GLU A 881 -18.31 -1.07 17.16
N VAL A 882 -17.02 -0.74 17.02
CA VAL A 882 -16.15 -0.41 18.15
C VAL A 882 -16.58 0.90 18.82
N LEU A 883 -16.92 1.92 18.03
CA LEU A 883 -17.36 3.21 18.56
C LEU A 883 -18.66 3.10 19.34
N THR A 884 -19.59 2.22 18.91
CA THR A 884 -20.93 2.11 19.47
C THR A 884 -21.13 0.86 20.37
N ASN A 885 -20.03 0.25 20.80
CA ASN A 885 -20.05 -0.96 21.64
C ASN A 885 -20.96 -2.06 21.06
N GLY A 886 -20.95 -2.22 19.72
CA GLY A 886 -21.69 -3.24 18.99
C GLY A 886 -23.15 -2.93 18.66
N ARG A 887 -23.66 -1.73 19.00
CA ARG A 887 -25.05 -1.38 18.68
C ARG A 887 -25.32 -1.24 17.18
N LEU A 888 -24.32 -0.80 16.42
CA LEU A 888 -24.46 -0.57 14.99
C LEU A 888 -23.86 -1.71 14.14
N ALA A 889 -23.80 -2.91 14.69
CA ALA A 889 -23.34 -4.07 13.91
C ALA A 889 -24.24 -4.25 12.67
N ASN A 890 -23.61 -4.29 11.48
CA ASN A 890 -24.28 -4.45 10.17
C ASN A 890 -25.26 -3.32 9.82
N ALA A 891 -24.98 -2.11 10.29
CA ALA A 891 -25.90 -0.97 10.14
C ALA A 891 -25.61 -0.10 8.91
N GLY A 892 -24.71 -0.53 7.99
CA GLY A 892 -24.31 0.26 6.84
C GLY A 892 -25.45 0.89 6.04
N GLY A 893 -26.58 0.17 5.89
CA GLY A 893 -27.76 0.71 5.22
C GLY A 893 -28.57 1.71 6.05
N SER A 894 -28.45 1.67 7.38
CA SER A 894 -29.23 2.48 8.30
C SER A 894 -28.58 3.81 8.67
N ILE A 895 -27.29 3.92 8.43
CA ILE A 895 -26.49 5.12 8.78
C ILE A 895 -26.49 6.14 7.63
N HIS A 896 -26.67 5.66 6.39
CA HIS A 896 -26.75 6.56 5.24
C HIS A 896 -27.92 7.54 5.40
N GLY A 897 -27.58 8.81 5.59
CA GLY A 897 -28.56 9.87 5.74
C GLY A 897 -28.66 10.49 7.15
N LYS A 898 -27.97 9.93 8.16
CA LYS A 898 -27.87 10.59 9.45
C LYS A 898 -26.75 11.63 9.44
N PRO A 899 -26.97 12.84 9.93
CA PRO A 899 -25.90 13.85 10.05
C PRO A 899 -24.78 13.34 10.97
N THR A 900 -23.53 13.60 10.58
CA THR A 900 -22.33 13.20 11.34
C THR A 900 -22.36 13.71 12.78
N GLU A 901 -22.84 14.94 12.99
CA GLU A 901 -22.92 15.53 14.34
C GLU A 901 -23.93 14.80 15.24
N THR A 902 -25.02 14.29 14.67
CA THR A 902 -26.00 13.48 15.43
C THR A 902 -25.35 12.17 15.88
N LEU A 903 -24.67 11.47 14.95
CA LEU A 903 -23.96 10.22 15.26
C LEU A 903 -22.87 10.46 16.30
N LEU A 904 -22.13 11.55 16.15
CA LEU A 904 -21.06 11.92 17.10
C LEU A 904 -21.65 12.16 18.50
N GLY A 905 -22.78 12.86 18.58
CA GLY A 905 -23.49 13.09 19.83
C GLY A 905 -23.90 11.79 20.52
N GLU A 906 -24.50 10.85 19.77
CA GLU A 906 -24.88 9.54 20.26
C GLU A 906 -23.65 8.74 20.77
N ILE A 907 -22.56 8.74 20.01
CA ILE A 907 -21.31 8.03 20.36
C ILE A 907 -20.68 8.63 21.62
N CYS A 908 -20.59 9.96 21.70
CA CYS A 908 -20.00 10.63 22.86
C CYS A 908 -20.83 10.40 24.14
N HIS A 909 -22.15 10.43 24.02
CA HIS A 909 -23.06 10.13 25.13
C HIS A 909 -22.86 8.70 25.64
N GLU A 910 -22.73 7.72 24.73
CA GLU A 910 -22.51 6.31 25.08
C GLU A 910 -21.18 6.05 25.76
N ASN A 911 -20.17 6.78 25.35
CA ASN A 911 -18.80 6.57 25.85
C ASN A 911 -18.49 7.43 27.08
N GLU A 912 -19.51 8.14 27.62
CA GLU A 912 -19.38 9.04 28.76
C GLU A 912 -18.23 10.02 28.59
N VAL A 913 -18.02 10.48 27.36
CA VAL A 913 -17.01 11.48 27.07
C VAL A 913 -17.48 12.80 27.71
N GLY A 914 -16.82 13.19 28.78
CA GLY A 914 -17.08 14.45 29.44
C GLY A 914 -16.71 15.63 28.53
N SER A 915 -16.71 16.82 29.05
CA SER A 915 -16.50 18.06 28.29
C SER A 915 -15.07 18.26 27.76
N SER A 916 -14.31 17.16 27.54
CA SER A 916 -12.98 17.24 26.91
C SER A 916 -13.15 17.36 25.39
N ASP A 917 -13.00 18.56 24.88
CA ASP A 917 -13.09 18.84 23.44
C ASP A 917 -12.10 18.01 22.62
N SER A 918 -10.90 17.76 23.15
CA SER A 918 -9.86 16.98 22.47
C SER A 918 -10.29 15.54 22.15
N VAL A 919 -10.88 14.82 23.10
CA VAL A 919 -11.33 13.43 22.88
C VAL A 919 -12.50 13.40 21.90
N ARG A 920 -13.40 14.38 22.00
CA ARG A 920 -14.53 14.50 21.07
C ARG A 920 -14.04 14.68 19.63
N ASP A 921 -13.02 15.54 19.43
CA ASP A 921 -12.42 15.78 18.11
C ASP A 921 -11.76 14.52 17.55
N GLU A 922 -11.03 13.77 18.40
CA GLU A 922 -10.41 12.50 17.97
C GLU A 922 -11.47 11.48 17.56
N ILE A 923 -12.55 11.33 18.32
CA ILE A 923 -13.68 10.44 17.99
C ILE A 923 -14.31 10.90 16.68
N LYS A 924 -14.47 12.20 16.47
CA LYS A 924 -15.01 12.77 15.23
C LYS A 924 -14.19 12.33 14.01
N VAL A 925 -12.86 12.46 14.08
CA VAL A 925 -11.96 12.05 13.00
C VAL A 925 -12.11 10.54 12.70
N VAL A 926 -12.15 9.70 13.74
CA VAL A 926 -12.29 8.25 13.56
C VAL A 926 -13.67 7.93 12.96
N LEU A 927 -14.72 8.63 13.38
CA LEU A 927 -16.06 8.46 12.80
C LEU A 927 -16.08 8.89 11.32
N GLU A 928 -15.46 10.01 10.98
CA GLU A 928 -15.36 10.48 9.58
C GLU A 928 -14.63 9.45 8.72
N VAL A 929 -13.52 8.89 9.23
CA VAL A 929 -12.78 7.82 8.53
C VAL A 929 -13.70 6.60 8.31
N ALA A 930 -14.48 6.20 9.31
CA ALA A 930 -15.42 5.10 9.16
C ALA A 930 -16.45 5.38 8.05
N LEU A 931 -17.02 6.59 8.05
CA LEU A 931 -18.00 7.00 7.04
C LEU A 931 -17.42 7.06 5.62
N LEU A 932 -16.14 7.44 5.49
CA LEU A 932 -15.43 7.38 4.21
C LEU A 932 -15.28 5.92 3.75
N CYS A 933 -14.94 5.02 4.66
CA CYS A 933 -14.71 3.60 4.35
C CYS A 933 -16.00 2.87 3.91
N ILE A 934 -17.16 3.24 4.46
CA ILE A 934 -18.44 2.56 4.15
C ILE A 934 -19.18 3.19 2.97
N ARG A 935 -18.57 4.06 2.20
CA ARG A 935 -19.21 4.65 1.01
C ARG A 935 -19.74 3.53 0.10
N SER A 936 -20.92 3.76 -0.47
CA SER A 936 -21.63 2.77 -1.28
C SER A 936 -20.82 2.31 -2.50
N ARG A 937 -20.11 3.24 -3.12
CA ARG A 937 -19.28 2.94 -4.31
C ARG A 937 -17.85 2.56 -3.89
N PRO A 938 -17.35 1.40 -4.32
CA PRO A 938 -16.03 0.92 -3.90
C PRO A 938 -14.87 1.89 -4.17
N CYS A 939 -14.87 2.55 -5.33
CA CYS A 939 -13.78 3.44 -5.72
C CYS A 939 -13.76 4.78 -4.97
N ASP A 940 -14.84 5.11 -4.22
CA ASP A 940 -14.89 6.31 -3.37
C ASP A 940 -14.26 6.08 -2.01
N ARG A 941 -13.94 4.82 -1.70
CA ARG A 941 -13.35 4.45 -0.42
C ARG A 941 -11.86 4.77 -0.44
N PRO A 942 -11.31 5.29 0.65
CA PRO A 942 -9.88 5.60 0.70
C PRO A 942 -9.03 4.32 0.64
N SER A 943 -7.76 4.43 0.27
CA SER A 943 -6.83 3.31 0.43
C SER A 943 -6.52 3.08 1.90
N MET A 944 -6.11 1.86 2.28
CA MET A 944 -5.73 1.58 3.67
C MET A 944 -4.49 2.37 4.10
N GLU A 945 -3.63 2.77 3.16
CA GLU A 945 -2.50 3.65 3.44
C GLU A 945 -3.00 5.05 3.83
N ASP A 946 -3.97 5.60 3.11
CA ASP A 946 -4.57 6.91 3.43
C ASP A 946 -5.31 6.87 4.76
N VAL A 947 -6.08 5.80 4.99
CA VAL A 947 -6.78 5.55 6.27
C VAL A 947 -5.77 5.56 7.42
N LEU A 948 -4.67 4.84 7.26
CA LEU A 948 -3.65 4.74 8.31
C LEU A 948 -2.99 6.10 8.58
N LYS A 949 -2.73 6.89 7.52
CA LYS A 949 -2.20 8.25 7.67
C LYS A 949 -3.14 9.14 8.48
N LEU A 950 -4.44 9.12 8.16
CA LEU A 950 -5.45 9.90 8.86
C LEU A 950 -5.53 9.51 10.36
N LEU A 951 -5.57 8.20 10.63
CA LEU A 951 -5.67 7.70 12.00
C LEU A 951 -4.39 7.94 12.81
N SER A 952 -3.20 7.82 12.18
CA SER A 952 -1.90 7.94 12.88
C SER A 952 -1.61 9.36 13.37
N GLY A 953 -2.33 10.35 12.86
CA GLY A 953 -2.24 11.74 13.33
C GLY A 953 -2.80 11.94 14.74
N LEU A 954 -3.62 11.03 15.23
CA LEU A 954 -4.26 11.13 16.55
C LEU A 954 -3.31 10.62 17.65
N LYS A 955 -3.34 11.27 18.82
CA LYS A 955 -2.49 10.90 19.97
C LYS A 955 -3.35 10.79 21.24
N PRO A 956 -4.17 9.76 21.39
CA PRO A 956 -4.97 9.60 22.60
C PRO A 956 -4.10 9.52 23.84
N GLN A 957 -4.41 10.33 24.82
CA GLN A 957 -3.69 10.30 26.10
C GLN A 957 -4.11 9.05 26.88
N THR A 958 -3.15 8.25 27.24
CA THR A 958 -3.36 7.16 28.20
C THR A 958 -3.39 7.76 29.61
N LYS A 959 -4.47 7.55 30.36
CA LYS A 959 -4.54 7.90 31.78
C LYS A 959 -3.70 6.93 32.63
#